data_38538a24a604ec62a8827787f29cc49b
#
_entry.id   38538a24a604ec62a8827787f29cc49b
#
_cell.length_a   1.000
_cell.length_b   1.000
_cell.length_c   1.000
_cell.angle_alpha   90.00
_cell.angle_beta   90.00
_cell.angle_gamma   90.00
#
_symmetry.space_group_name_H-M   'P 1'
#
loop_
_entity.id
_entity.type
_entity.pdbx_description
1 polymer ?
#
loop_
_entity_poly.entity_id
_entity_poly.type
_entity_poly.pdbx_seq_one_letter_code
_entity_poly.pdbx_strand_id
1 'polypeptide(L)'
;MVESKTPPRTHKLTDPPDANYRREVWQDFRTCCLSREASVIARREVLTGRANFGIIGDGKEVAQVALARAWRKGDFRAGYYRDQTLIFALGLSTLEEFFAQLYGDPYGDPFSGGRQMNCHFATPLVDAEGRWTDHKNRYNITADIAPTAGQMARGLGLAFASKKYRENPAIGGDFSTNGDEISFVTIGDASTSEGAFWETMNAAGVLQVPLAVSVWDDGYGISVPKKFQTTKESISAALAGMQTTGDDTGIEIYTGKAWDYPALCRLYREGVEKMRSTHRPALFHIQEVTQQLGHSTSGDHRRYKSPERLAFEEEFDCNRRMAEWMIAAGLATSEEIETIKTEARKEAGEAAQRAYRGYHDRVAALRSELIACLQAVQIAHADVPALGQIQQGLEEKREPLRTELVQTARRAAWALRKKDSAAKTRLAVFIEAEMSEGDRLYSHYLMSATPNSALQVPVVEALYTDESTIKDGYEVLNACFDHNFATRPNLYAFGEDVGQIGDVNQGLRGMQQKYGTGRIFDTGIREWTIMGQAIGMAMRGLRPIAEIQYLDYLLYGLAPLSDDLCTLRWRSNNQQAAPAIIRTRGHRLVGVWHAGSPMGMMLGSLRGMWICVPRNMTQAAGMYNTLLQSDDPAIVVEVLNGYRLKERLPINIGSFTVPLGVPEVLRTGAEVTLITYGASVRVADDACALLAQQGIAVELIDVQTLLPFDLPQICLASLKKTNRVLFLDEDFEGGASAYMLQHVLEKQGGYRYLDAPPRTLFAKPHRTGYGQDGDYHSKPQVEDVCEAVYELLREAGLA
;
A
#
# COMPACT_ATOMS: atom_id res chain seq x y z
N MET A 1 39.33 20.10 19.10
CA MET A 1 39.99 19.56 20.29
C MET A 1 39.92 18.06 20.18
N VAL A 2 41.04 17.38 20.09
CA VAL A 2 41.17 15.93 19.95
C VAL A 2 40.93 15.33 21.33
N GLU A 3 39.79 14.73 21.59
CA GLU A 3 39.56 13.95 22.79
C GLU A 3 40.31 12.63 22.73
N SER A 4 41.00 12.31 23.81
CA SER A 4 41.89 11.20 23.97
C SER A 4 41.19 9.84 23.77
N LYS A 5 41.78 9.02 22.95
CA LYS A 5 41.44 7.61 22.74
C LYS A 5 41.72 6.80 24.03
N THR A 6 40.69 6.61 24.84
CA THR A 6 40.72 5.55 25.85
C THR A 6 40.10 4.30 25.23
N PRO A 7 40.80 3.13 25.19
CA PRO A 7 40.21 1.89 24.67
C PRO A 7 39.04 1.46 25.58
N PRO A 8 37.99 0.86 25.03
CA PRO A 8 36.84 0.42 25.78
C PRO A 8 37.29 -0.56 26.88
N ARG A 9 36.84 -0.31 28.13
CA ARG A 9 37.01 -1.26 29.23
C ARG A 9 36.38 -2.61 28.86
N THR A 10 37.22 -3.62 28.66
CA THR A 10 36.79 -5.01 28.54
C THR A 10 36.18 -5.41 29.87
N HIS A 11 34.85 -5.50 29.96
CA HIS A 11 34.19 -6.23 31.03
C HIS A 11 34.56 -7.72 30.87
N LYS A 12 35.51 -8.20 31.67
CA LYS A 12 35.72 -9.64 31.86
C LYS A 12 34.44 -10.19 32.50
N LEU A 13 33.82 -11.14 31.80
CA LEU A 13 32.80 -12.00 32.42
C LEU A 13 33.48 -12.73 33.55
N THR A 14 32.95 -12.61 34.77
CA THR A 14 33.55 -13.20 35.99
C THR A 14 33.32 -14.72 36.11
N ASP A 15 32.43 -15.25 35.27
CA ASP A 15 32.15 -16.69 35.14
C ASP A 15 32.28 -17.16 33.68
N PRO A 16 32.65 -18.41 33.42
CA PRO A 16 32.69 -18.92 32.04
C PRO A 16 31.28 -18.82 31.43
N PRO A 17 31.17 -18.29 30.21
CA PRO A 17 29.85 -18.10 29.57
C PRO A 17 29.14 -19.45 29.52
N ASP A 18 27.83 -19.42 29.89
CA ASP A 18 26.94 -20.56 29.73
C ASP A 18 27.00 -21.10 28.29
N ALA A 19 27.04 -22.42 28.13
CA ALA A 19 27.09 -23.08 26.83
C ALA A 19 25.93 -22.65 25.89
N ASN A 20 24.77 -22.33 26.47
CA ASN A 20 23.64 -21.77 25.70
C ASN A 20 23.94 -20.39 25.18
N TYR A 21 24.49 -19.50 26.00
CA TYR A 21 24.86 -18.15 25.58
C TYR A 21 25.93 -18.17 24.48
N ARG A 22 26.96 -19.03 24.61
CA ARG A 22 27.97 -19.21 23.56
C ARG A 22 27.33 -19.64 22.24
N ARG A 23 26.43 -20.64 22.26
CA ARG A 23 25.73 -21.13 21.05
C ARG A 23 24.90 -20.04 20.40
N GLU A 24 24.17 -19.24 21.18
CA GLU A 24 23.36 -18.13 20.68
C GLU A 24 24.21 -17.06 20.00
N VAL A 25 25.33 -16.65 20.62
CA VAL A 25 26.25 -15.66 20.03
C VAL A 25 26.87 -16.19 18.73
N TRP A 26 27.20 -17.47 18.68
CA TRP A 26 27.71 -18.14 17.47
C TRP A 26 26.68 -18.11 16.35
N GLN A 27 25.43 -18.40 16.66
CA GLN A 27 24.35 -18.37 15.68
C GLN A 27 24.13 -16.95 15.13
N ASP A 28 24.16 -15.95 16.00
CA ASP A 28 24.06 -14.56 15.57
C ASP A 28 25.22 -14.13 14.67
N PHE A 29 26.44 -14.49 15.04
CA PHE A 29 27.61 -14.18 14.23
C PHE A 29 27.57 -14.90 12.88
N ARG A 30 27.16 -16.16 12.85
CA ARG A 30 26.95 -16.89 11.60
C ARG A 30 25.90 -16.20 10.72
N THR A 31 24.78 -15.78 11.29
CA THR A 31 23.74 -15.03 10.56
C THR A 31 24.26 -13.70 10.00
N CYS A 32 25.08 -12.97 10.77
CA CYS A 32 25.77 -11.77 10.28
C CYS A 32 26.67 -12.09 9.07
N CYS A 33 27.45 -13.16 9.15
CA CYS A 33 28.31 -13.58 8.04
C CYS A 33 27.52 -13.99 6.79
N LEU A 34 26.46 -14.79 6.95
CA LEU A 34 25.58 -15.18 5.83
C LEU A 34 24.94 -13.96 5.16
N SER A 35 24.45 -13.00 5.93
CA SER A 35 23.84 -11.77 5.40
C SER A 35 24.87 -10.91 4.65
N ARG A 36 26.09 -10.77 5.18
CA ARG A 36 27.16 -10.05 4.50
C ARG A 36 27.55 -10.71 3.18
N GLU A 37 27.72 -12.02 3.16
CA GLU A 37 28.06 -12.74 1.93
C GLU A 37 26.90 -12.68 0.91
N ALA A 38 25.67 -12.73 1.35
CA ALA A 38 24.50 -12.49 0.49
C ALA A 38 24.56 -11.10 -0.18
N SER A 39 24.93 -10.06 0.59
CA SER A 39 25.11 -8.69 0.05
C SER A 39 26.23 -8.60 -0.98
N VAL A 40 27.37 -9.23 -0.71
CA VAL A 40 28.53 -9.27 -1.63
C VAL A 40 28.16 -9.96 -2.94
N ILE A 41 27.48 -11.11 -2.83
CA ILE A 41 27.04 -11.87 -4.01
C ILE A 41 25.99 -11.10 -4.78
N ALA A 42 24.97 -10.53 -4.11
CA ALA A 42 23.91 -9.73 -4.76
C ALA A 42 24.52 -8.58 -5.59
N ARG A 43 25.51 -7.87 -5.03
CA ARG A 43 26.23 -6.83 -5.76
C ARG A 43 26.94 -7.38 -7.00
N ARG A 44 27.62 -8.52 -6.88
CA ARG A 44 28.31 -9.18 -8.02
C ARG A 44 27.31 -9.59 -9.10
N GLU A 45 26.17 -10.19 -8.74
CA GLU A 45 25.14 -10.63 -9.69
C GLU A 45 24.56 -9.45 -10.50
N VAL A 46 24.37 -8.29 -9.86
CA VAL A 46 23.94 -7.06 -10.57
C VAL A 46 25.06 -6.51 -11.47
N LEU A 47 26.31 -6.43 -10.98
CA LEU A 47 27.42 -5.92 -11.77
C LEU A 47 27.76 -6.81 -12.98
N THR A 48 27.45 -8.10 -12.92
CA THR A 48 27.63 -9.06 -14.02
C THR A 48 26.39 -9.16 -14.94
N GLY A 49 25.32 -8.42 -14.66
CA GLY A 49 24.10 -8.38 -15.47
C GLY A 49 23.16 -9.58 -15.28
N ARG A 50 23.39 -10.42 -14.26
CA ARG A 50 22.47 -11.53 -13.92
C ARG A 50 21.24 -11.08 -13.14
N ALA A 51 21.31 -9.94 -12.46
CA ALA A 51 20.20 -9.27 -11.82
C ALA A 51 20.17 -7.81 -12.25
N ASN A 52 18.97 -7.19 -12.26
CA ASN A 52 18.81 -5.82 -12.76
C ASN A 52 19.28 -4.77 -11.76
N PHE A 53 18.85 -4.90 -10.51
CA PHE A 53 19.09 -3.94 -9.43
C PHE A 53 18.85 -4.60 -8.09
N GLY A 54 19.46 -4.08 -7.03
CA GLY A 54 19.20 -4.54 -5.66
C GLY A 54 19.63 -3.52 -4.61
N ILE A 55 18.98 -3.62 -3.48
CA ILE A 55 19.35 -2.94 -2.24
C ILE A 55 19.84 -4.00 -1.26
N ILE A 56 20.82 -3.65 -0.45
CA ILE A 56 21.48 -4.57 0.49
C ILE A 56 21.65 -3.92 1.86
N GLY A 57 21.71 -4.75 2.89
CA GLY A 57 21.71 -4.32 4.29
C GLY A 57 23.09 -4.38 4.97
N ASP A 58 24.18 -4.34 4.21
CA ASP A 58 25.53 -4.40 4.78
C ASP A 58 25.80 -3.29 5.81
N GLY A 59 26.57 -3.65 6.83
CA GLY A 59 26.93 -2.75 7.95
C GLY A 59 25.89 -2.64 9.04
N LYS A 60 24.74 -3.29 8.91
CA LYS A 60 23.62 -3.29 9.87
C LYS A 60 23.44 -4.66 10.56
N GLU A 61 24.26 -5.64 10.23
CA GLU A 61 24.08 -7.03 10.60
C GLU A 61 24.01 -7.20 12.11
N VAL A 62 24.97 -6.68 12.85
CA VAL A 62 25.06 -6.84 14.32
C VAL A 62 23.91 -6.15 15.03
N ALA A 63 23.51 -4.95 14.59
CA ALA A 63 22.39 -4.24 15.16
C ALA A 63 21.06 -4.99 14.93
N GLN A 64 20.91 -5.63 13.78
CA GLN A 64 19.70 -6.37 13.43
C GLN A 64 19.57 -7.71 14.15
N VAL A 65 20.65 -8.46 14.37
CA VAL A 65 20.58 -9.68 15.22
C VAL A 65 20.33 -9.32 16.68
N ALA A 66 20.89 -8.20 17.18
CA ALA A 66 20.58 -7.72 18.53
C ALA A 66 19.11 -7.30 18.67
N LEU A 67 18.53 -6.65 17.66
CA LEU A 67 17.10 -6.32 17.60
C LEU A 67 16.25 -7.60 17.59
N ALA A 68 16.62 -8.61 16.77
CA ALA A 68 15.90 -9.88 16.67
C ALA A 68 15.75 -10.60 18.03
N ARG A 69 16.74 -10.47 18.94
CA ARG A 69 16.69 -11.06 20.28
C ARG A 69 15.60 -10.45 21.17
N ALA A 70 15.14 -9.23 20.90
CA ALA A 70 14.07 -8.60 21.65
C ALA A 70 12.67 -8.92 21.11
N TRP A 71 12.59 -9.59 19.96
CA TRP A 71 11.32 -9.92 19.31
C TRP A 71 10.63 -11.11 19.97
N ARG A 72 9.29 -11.04 20.00
CA ARG A 72 8.43 -12.16 20.38
C ARG A 72 7.42 -12.46 19.27
N LYS A 73 6.93 -13.68 19.23
CA LYS A 73 5.77 -14.01 18.38
C LYS A 73 4.60 -13.11 18.79
N GLY A 74 3.84 -12.67 17.81
CA GLY A 74 2.81 -11.65 17.97
C GLY A 74 3.26 -10.24 17.58
N ASP A 75 4.56 -9.92 17.67
CA ASP A 75 5.10 -8.63 17.28
C ASP A 75 4.99 -8.40 15.78
N PHE A 76 4.90 -7.11 15.42
CA PHE A 76 4.79 -6.66 14.03
C PHE A 76 6.01 -5.85 13.60
N ARG A 77 6.35 -5.91 12.31
CA ARG A 77 7.33 -5.05 11.68
C ARG A 77 6.71 -4.25 10.55
N ALA A 78 6.95 -2.94 10.55
CA ALA A 78 6.86 -2.07 9.40
C ALA A 78 8.27 -1.56 9.07
N GLY A 79 8.98 -2.28 8.23
CA GLY A 79 10.39 -2.06 7.97
C GLY A 79 10.69 -1.43 6.63
N TYR A 80 11.97 -1.34 6.35
CA TYR A 80 12.44 -0.87 5.07
C TYR A 80 13.48 -1.83 4.47
N TYR A 81 13.84 -1.60 3.26
CA TYR A 81 14.59 -2.48 2.33
C TYR A 81 16.05 -2.81 2.72
N ARG A 82 16.46 -2.70 3.99
CA ARG A 82 17.81 -3.10 4.45
C ARG A 82 17.79 -4.09 5.61
N ASP A 83 16.64 -4.64 5.95
CA ASP A 83 16.46 -5.48 7.15
C ASP A 83 16.70 -6.97 6.92
N GLN A 84 17.43 -7.36 5.85
CA GLN A 84 17.64 -8.76 5.49
C GLN A 84 18.19 -9.61 6.65
N THR A 85 19.13 -9.06 7.45
CA THR A 85 19.73 -9.79 8.57
C THR A 85 18.72 -10.06 9.67
N LEU A 86 17.83 -9.11 9.98
CA LEU A 86 16.73 -9.29 10.91
C LEU A 86 15.81 -10.45 10.45
N ILE A 87 15.46 -10.48 9.17
CA ILE A 87 14.59 -11.50 8.58
C ILE A 87 15.26 -12.88 8.63
N PHE A 88 16.58 -12.97 8.34
CA PHE A 88 17.33 -14.22 8.49
C PHE A 88 17.43 -14.66 9.96
N ALA A 89 17.67 -13.73 10.89
CA ALA A 89 17.76 -14.02 12.32
C ALA A 89 16.44 -14.55 12.90
N LEU A 90 15.30 -14.10 12.39
CA LEU A 90 13.97 -14.59 12.77
C LEU A 90 13.57 -15.88 12.05
N GLY A 91 14.39 -16.38 11.11
CA GLY A 91 14.12 -17.59 10.34
C GLY A 91 12.97 -17.44 9.34
N LEU A 92 12.72 -16.22 8.85
CA LEU A 92 11.59 -15.89 7.97
C LEU A 92 11.97 -15.89 6.48
N SER A 93 13.23 -16.02 6.16
CA SER A 93 13.75 -16.19 4.81
C SER A 93 14.97 -17.10 4.81
N THR A 94 15.10 -17.90 3.77
CA THR A 94 16.33 -18.58 3.42
C THR A 94 17.17 -17.72 2.47
N LEU A 95 18.46 -18.03 2.32
CA LEU A 95 19.31 -17.38 1.32
C LEU A 95 18.81 -17.62 -0.11
N GLU A 96 18.24 -18.80 -0.38
CA GLU A 96 17.71 -19.14 -1.70
C GLU A 96 16.50 -18.26 -2.06
N GLU A 97 15.56 -18.05 -1.15
CA GLU A 97 14.42 -17.15 -1.31
C GLU A 97 14.87 -15.68 -1.50
N PHE A 98 15.87 -15.24 -0.74
CA PHE A 98 16.46 -13.91 -0.92
C PHE A 98 17.03 -13.71 -2.34
N PHE A 99 17.77 -14.71 -2.86
CA PHE A 99 18.29 -14.63 -4.23
C PHE A 99 17.20 -14.81 -5.29
N ALA A 100 16.18 -15.63 -5.04
CA ALA A 100 15.03 -15.75 -5.94
C ALA A 100 14.32 -14.38 -6.10
N GLN A 101 14.14 -13.64 -5.00
CA GLN A 101 13.61 -12.28 -5.07
C GLN A 101 14.55 -11.32 -5.84
N LEU A 102 15.87 -11.43 -5.66
CA LEU A 102 16.85 -10.63 -6.41
C LEU A 102 16.77 -10.88 -7.93
N TYR A 103 16.54 -12.13 -8.34
CA TYR A 103 16.37 -12.49 -9.75
C TYR A 103 14.96 -12.23 -10.29
N GLY A 104 14.02 -11.80 -9.44
CA GLY A 104 12.62 -11.57 -9.80
C GLY A 104 11.88 -12.85 -10.18
N ASP A 105 12.26 -13.99 -9.57
CA ASP A 105 11.63 -15.28 -9.80
C ASP A 105 10.23 -15.33 -9.14
N PRO A 106 9.12 -15.34 -9.90
CA PRO A 106 7.78 -15.29 -9.32
C PRO A 106 7.39 -16.56 -8.57
N TYR A 107 8.12 -17.65 -8.75
CA TYR A 107 7.85 -18.94 -8.11
C TYR A 107 8.75 -19.19 -6.90
N GLY A 108 9.97 -18.65 -6.92
CA GLY A 108 10.95 -18.78 -5.85
C GLY A 108 10.89 -17.66 -4.81
N ASP A 109 10.25 -16.52 -5.11
CA ASP A 109 10.04 -15.41 -4.19
C ASP A 109 8.74 -15.58 -3.39
N PRO A 110 8.79 -15.97 -2.10
CA PRO A 110 7.59 -16.19 -1.30
C PRO A 110 6.94 -14.89 -0.82
N PHE A 111 7.62 -13.75 -0.91
CA PHE A 111 7.20 -12.48 -0.31
C PHE A 111 6.32 -11.65 -1.25
N SER A 112 6.71 -11.57 -2.52
CA SER A 112 6.01 -10.75 -3.51
C SER A 112 5.63 -11.49 -4.79
N GLY A 113 6.10 -12.71 -4.99
CA GLY A 113 5.92 -13.44 -6.24
C GLY A 113 6.57 -12.70 -7.43
N GLY A 114 7.79 -12.20 -7.24
CA GLY A 114 8.55 -11.50 -8.27
C GLY A 114 8.09 -10.07 -8.58
N ARG A 115 7.18 -9.49 -7.75
CA ARG A 115 6.65 -8.13 -7.99
C ARG A 115 7.51 -7.03 -7.41
N GLN A 116 8.29 -7.32 -6.37
CA GLN A 116 9.17 -6.36 -5.71
C GLN A 116 10.64 -6.76 -5.87
N MET A 117 11.55 -5.78 -5.79
CA MET A 117 12.99 -6.05 -5.72
C MET A 117 13.36 -6.73 -4.40
N ASN A 118 14.58 -7.26 -4.30
CA ASN A 118 15.08 -7.92 -3.10
C ASN A 118 14.98 -7.03 -1.86
N CYS A 119 14.99 -7.66 -0.70
CA CYS A 119 14.84 -7.04 0.62
C CYS A 119 13.47 -6.38 0.86
N HIS A 120 12.46 -6.73 0.07
CA HIS A 120 11.06 -6.37 0.32
C HIS A 120 10.31 -7.59 0.84
N PHE A 121 10.24 -7.70 2.14
CA PHE A 121 9.70 -8.88 2.81
C PHE A 121 8.23 -8.70 3.19
N ALA A 122 7.51 -9.81 3.29
CA ALA A 122 6.14 -9.90 3.79
C ALA A 122 5.92 -11.29 4.38
N THR A 123 5.06 -11.39 5.41
CA THR A 123 4.53 -12.69 5.87
C THR A 123 3.03 -12.72 5.69
N PRO A 124 2.39 -13.88 5.49
CA PRO A 124 0.95 -13.96 5.32
C PRO A 124 0.20 -13.48 6.57
N LEU A 125 -0.63 -12.44 6.43
CA LEU A 125 -1.61 -11.99 7.42
C LEU A 125 -2.99 -12.57 7.13
N VAL A 126 -3.24 -12.96 5.87
CA VAL A 126 -4.42 -13.71 5.44
C VAL A 126 -3.98 -14.95 4.67
N ASP A 127 -4.84 -15.96 4.61
CA ASP A 127 -4.64 -17.16 3.79
C ASP A 127 -5.13 -16.93 2.34
N ALA A 128 -5.04 -17.97 1.51
CA ALA A 128 -5.46 -17.91 0.10
C ALA A 128 -6.96 -17.63 -0.07
N GLU A 129 -7.78 -17.96 0.92
CA GLU A 129 -9.23 -17.74 0.97
C GLU A 129 -9.60 -16.38 1.58
N GLY A 130 -8.61 -15.56 1.95
CA GLY A 130 -8.81 -14.23 2.55
C GLY A 130 -9.17 -14.28 4.04
N ARG A 131 -8.99 -15.41 4.72
CA ARG A 131 -9.21 -15.53 6.17
C ARG A 131 -7.98 -15.08 6.92
N TRP A 132 -8.17 -14.37 8.02
CA TRP A 132 -7.08 -13.96 8.89
C TRP A 132 -6.33 -15.17 9.46
N THR A 133 -5.00 -15.08 9.47
CA THR A 133 -4.13 -16.09 10.11
C THR A 133 -3.98 -15.83 11.61
N ASP A 134 -3.44 -16.78 12.36
CA ASP A 134 -3.10 -16.56 13.77
C ASP A 134 -1.89 -15.64 13.91
N HIS A 135 -2.13 -14.36 14.18
CA HIS A 135 -1.08 -13.36 14.35
C HIS A 135 -0.30 -13.50 15.67
N LYS A 136 -0.87 -14.11 16.70
CA LYS A 136 -0.24 -14.22 18.04
C LYS A 136 0.96 -15.16 18.06
N ASN A 137 0.92 -16.23 17.26
CA ASN A 137 1.88 -17.32 17.30
C ASN A 137 2.94 -17.26 16.20
N ARG A 138 3.06 -16.13 15.49
CA ARG A 138 4.04 -15.91 14.42
C ARG A 138 4.71 -14.56 14.53
N TYR A 139 5.81 -14.38 13.81
CA TYR A 139 6.38 -13.08 13.53
C TYR A 139 5.64 -12.45 12.36
N ASN A 140 5.16 -11.21 12.51
CA ASN A 140 4.32 -10.55 11.52
C ASN A 140 5.11 -9.45 10.81
N ILE A 141 5.44 -9.68 9.55
CA ILE A 141 6.16 -8.72 8.70
C ILE A 141 5.16 -8.11 7.73
N THR A 142 4.84 -6.84 7.90
CA THR A 142 3.99 -6.14 6.93
C THR A 142 4.80 -5.80 5.68
N ALA A 143 4.17 -5.96 4.50
CA ALA A 143 4.85 -5.85 3.21
C ALA A 143 5.62 -4.55 3.07
N ASP A 144 6.93 -4.64 2.80
CA ASP A 144 7.80 -3.49 2.68
C ASP A 144 7.41 -2.59 1.51
N ILE A 145 7.75 -1.30 1.64
CA ILE A 145 7.62 -0.29 0.59
C ILE A 145 8.94 0.45 0.41
N ALA A 146 9.19 0.94 -0.80
CA ALA A 146 10.41 1.68 -1.13
C ALA A 146 10.33 3.20 -0.86
N PRO A 147 9.16 3.88 -0.91
CA PRO A 147 9.06 5.29 -0.59
C PRO A 147 9.63 5.61 0.79
N THR A 148 10.49 6.62 0.84
CA THR A 148 11.27 7.01 2.03
C THR A 148 10.33 7.39 3.17
N ALA A 149 10.51 6.78 4.36
CA ALA A 149 9.67 6.93 5.55
C ALA A 149 8.18 6.51 5.40
N GLY A 150 7.77 5.97 4.27
CA GLY A 150 6.37 5.60 4.03
C GLY A 150 5.82 4.56 5.01
N GLN A 151 6.67 3.68 5.55
CA GLN A 151 6.30 2.68 6.56
C GLN A 151 5.98 3.25 7.95
N MET A 152 6.39 4.48 8.24
CA MET A 152 6.28 5.09 9.57
C MET A 152 4.83 5.19 10.04
N ALA A 153 3.96 5.75 9.22
CA ALA A 153 2.55 5.97 9.57
C ALA A 153 1.78 4.65 9.79
N ARG A 154 2.05 3.63 8.96
CA ARG A 154 1.50 2.28 9.17
C ARG A 154 2.00 1.66 10.46
N GLY A 155 3.29 1.83 10.80
CA GLY A 155 3.87 1.38 12.05
C GLY A 155 3.14 1.94 13.27
N LEU A 156 2.74 3.22 13.22
CA LEU A 156 1.89 3.85 14.24
C LEU A 156 0.56 3.12 14.40
N GLY A 157 -0.10 2.79 13.30
CA GLY A 157 -1.39 2.09 13.31
C GLY A 157 -1.29 0.67 13.88
N LEU A 158 -0.22 -0.06 13.56
CA LEU A 158 0.06 -1.37 14.12
C LEU A 158 0.24 -1.29 15.65
N ALA A 159 0.99 -0.31 16.15
CA ALA A 159 1.16 -0.06 17.58
C ALA A 159 -0.15 0.39 18.25
N PHE A 160 -0.94 1.22 17.57
CA PHE A 160 -2.21 1.68 18.10
C PHE A 160 -3.22 0.53 18.26
N ALA A 161 -3.20 -0.45 17.35
CA ALA A 161 -4.01 -1.66 17.49
C ALA A 161 -3.67 -2.44 18.78
N SER A 162 -2.39 -2.56 19.17
CA SER A 162 -2.01 -3.16 20.45
C SER A 162 -2.65 -2.43 21.64
N LYS A 163 -2.63 -1.09 21.62
CA LYS A 163 -3.31 -0.29 22.64
C LYS A 163 -4.82 -0.62 22.70
N LYS A 164 -5.48 -0.73 21.54
CA LYS A 164 -6.92 -1.05 21.47
C LYS A 164 -7.24 -2.45 21.96
N TYR A 165 -6.40 -3.43 21.69
CA TYR A 165 -6.51 -4.77 22.23
C TYR A 165 -6.25 -4.82 23.76
N ARG A 166 -5.36 -3.97 24.29
CA ARG A 166 -5.16 -3.83 25.74
C ARG A 166 -6.37 -3.19 26.43
N GLU A 167 -6.97 -2.17 25.80
CA GLU A 167 -8.19 -1.51 26.29
C GLU A 167 -9.42 -2.43 26.24
N ASN A 168 -9.48 -3.35 25.27
CA ASN A 168 -10.57 -4.31 25.08
C ASN A 168 -10.05 -5.70 24.67
N PRO A 169 -9.59 -6.51 25.61
CA PRO A 169 -9.06 -7.85 25.30
C PRO A 169 -10.07 -8.80 24.63
N ALA A 170 -11.37 -8.56 24.81
CA ALA A 170 -12.44 -9.42 24.26
C ALA A 170 -12.45 -9.46 22.71
N ILE A 171 -11.92 -8.43 22.05
CA ILE A 171 -11.80 -8.40 20.58
C ILE A 171 -10.46 -8.95 20.04
N GLY A 172 -9.54 -9.39 20.92
CA GLY A 172 -8.20 -9.85 20.57
C GLY A 172 -8.18 -11.10 19.68
N GLY A 173 -9.00 -12.09 19.99
CA GLY A 173 -9.13 -13.32 19.19
C GLY A 173 -7.78 -13.91 18.76
N ASP A 174 -7.57 -14.03 17.44
CA ASP A 174 -6.32 -14.48 16.83
C ASP A 174 -5.30 -13.35 16.58
N PHE A 175 -5.65 -12.11 16.92
CA PHE A 175 -4.85 -10.94 16.58
C PHE A 175 -3.90 -10.47 17.67
N SER A 176 -4.23 -10.72 18.96
CA SER A 176 -3.49 -10.12 20.05
C SER A 176 -3.53 -10.95 21.34
N THR A 177 -2.43 -10.89 22.10
CA THR A 177 -2.34 -11.41 23.47
C THR A 177 -2.32 -10.20 24.41
N ASN A 178 -3.50 -9.77 24.84
CA ASN A 178 -3.68 -8.64 25.78
C ASN A 178 -3.06 -7.30 25.34
N GLY A 179 -2.80 -7.11 24.04
CA GLY A 179 -2.17 -5.90 23.54
C GLY A 179 -0.69 -5.77 23.87
N ASP A 180 0.01 -6.87 24.14
CA ASP A 180 1.43 -6.84 24.52
C ASP A 180 2.39 -6.74 23.33
N GLU A 181 1.89 -6.81 22.11
CA GLU A 181 2.70 -6.81 20.89
C GLU A 181 3.30 -5.44 20.64
N ILE A 182 4.57 -5.44 20.25
CA ILE A 182 5.31 -4.26 19.83
C ILE A 182 5.23 -4.10 18.31
N SER A 183 5.08 -2.87 17.83
CA SER A 183 5.30 -2.52 16.44
C SER A 183 6.72 -2.00 16.26
N PHE A 184 7.56 -2.76 15.59
CA PHE A 184 8.93 -2.37 15.26
C PHE A 184 8.96 -1.68 13.90
N VAL A 185 9.52 -0.48 13.86
CA VAL A 185 9.76 0.28 12.64
C VAL A 185 11.25 0.50 12.47
N THR A 186 11.77 0.25 11.30
CA THR A 186 13.17 0.49 10.95
C THR A 186 13.27 1.57 9.89
N ILE A 187 14.28 2.45 9.99
CA ILE A 187 14.45 3.58 9.09
C ILE A 187 15.92 4.02 9.06
N GLY A 188 16.37 4.54 7.92
CA GLY A 188 17.69 5.18 7.81
C GLY A 188 17.67 6.60 8.36
N ASP A 189 18.80 7.10 8.83
CA ASP A 189 18.95 8.46 9.40
C ASP A 189 18.54 9.56 8.40
N ALA A 190 18.95 9.47 7.15
CA ALA A 190 18.56 10.45 6.13
C ALA A 190 17.03 10.47 5.90
N SER A 191 16.37 9.32 5.99
CA SER A 191 14.92 9.20 5.84
C SER A 191 14.15 9.87 6.98
N THR A 192 14.79 10.15 8.11
CA THR A 192 14.17 10.91 9.22
C THR A 192 13.95 12.40 8.88
N SER A 193 14.45 12.87 7.73
CA SER A 193 14.18 14.23 7.23
C SER A 193 12.75 14.38 6.68
N GLU A 194 12.08 13.27 6.33
CA GLU A 194 10.72 13.29 5.83
C GLU A 194 9.69 13.70 6.89
N GLY A 195 8.70 14.51 6.49
CA GLY A 195 7.63 14.95 7.38
C GLY A 195 6.88 13.81 8.05
N ALA A 196 6.71 12.67 7.35
CA ALA A 196 6.08 11.47 7.88
C ALA A 196 6.75 10.92 9.15
N PHE A 197 8.08 11.02 9.25
CA PHE A 197 8.81 10.63 10.46
C PHE A 197 8.43 11.51 11.65
N TRP A 198 8.49 12.84 11.50
CA TRP A 198 8.21 13.80 12.56
C TRP A 198 6.77 13.73 13.04
N GLU A 199 5.84 13.65 12.09
CA GLU A 199 4.41 13.49 12.38
C GLU A 199 4.14 12.19 13.14
N THR A 200 4.76 11.08 12.73
CA THR A 200 4.62 9.78 13.40
C THR A 200 5.19 9.83 14.83
N MET A 201 6.37 10.42 15.03
CA MET A 201 6.98 10.50 16.37
C MET A 201 6.15 11.36 17.32
N ASN A 202 5.63 12.49 16.83
CA ASN A 202 4.72 13.33 17.61
C ASN A 202 3.41 12.58 17.94
N ALA A 203 2.79 11.95 16.94
CA ALA A 203 1.57 11.18 17.15
C ALA A 203 1.76 10.02 18.13
N ALA A 204 2.89 9.30 18.06
CA ALA A 204 3.20 8.21 18.97
C ALA A 204 3.36 8.71 20.43
N GLY A 205 4.03 9.85 20.60
CA GLY A 205 4.18 10.51 21.90
C GLY A 205 2.85 10.95 22.51
N VAL A 206 1.95 11.49 21.69
CA VAL A 206 0.59 11.88 22.14
C VAL A 206 -0.26 10.65 22.46
N LEU A 207 -0.24 9.64 21.58
CA LEU A 207 -1.09 8.45 21.71
C LEU A 207 -0.60 7.46 22.75
N GLN A 208 0.66 7.49 23.15
CA GLN A 208 1.30 6.52 24.06
C GLN A 208 1.01 5.09 23.60
N VAL A 209 1.74 4.66 22.56
CA VAL A 209 1.58 3.37 21.88
C VAL A 209 2.90 2.62 21.81
N PRO A 210 2.92 1.28 21.80
CA PRO A 210 4.15 0.48 21.81
C PRO A 210 4.83 0.47 20.43
N LEU A 211 5.32 1.63 19.99
CA LEU A 211 6.03 1.85 18.74
C LEU A 211 7.54 1.94 18.98
N ALA A 212 8.30 0.95 18.51
CA ALA A 212 9.75 0.90 18.57
C ALA A 212 10.34 1.37 17.23
N VAL A 213 10.95 2.55 17.18
CA VAL A 213 11.59 3.08 15.96
C VAL A 213 13.10 2.94 16.07
N SER A 214 13.70 2.07 15.23
CA SER A 214 15.16 1.91 15.12
C SER A 214 15.70 2.70 13.93
N VAL A 215 16.54 3.68 14.20
CA VAL A 215 17.20 4.51 13.19
C VAL A 215 18.61 3.99 12.96
N TRP A 216 18.91 3.55 11.73
CA TRP A 216 20.24 3.13 11.30
C TRP A 216 21.01 4.34 10.76
N ASP A 217 21.87 4.94 11.59
CA ASP A 217 22.64 6.18 11.28
C ASP A 217 24.00 5.81 10.67
N ASP A 218 24.08 5.80 9.34
CA ASP A 218 25.33 5.69 8.58
C ASP A 218 25.90 7.06 8.17
N GLY A 219 25.18 8.13 8.48
CA GLY A 219 25.58 9.51 8.25
C GLY A 219 25.37 10.03 6.82
N TYR A 220 24.67 9.30 5.97
CA TYR A 220 24.47 9.66 4.56
C TYR A 220 23.07 9.32 4.03
N GLY A 221 22.53 10.21 3.18
CA GLY A 221 21.41 9.91 2.27
C GLY A 221 21.92 9.74 0.85
N ILE A 222 22.23 8.51 0.43
CA ILE A 222 23.03 8.19 -0.78
C ILE A 222 24.41 8.85 -0.66
N SER A 223 24.59 10.06 -1.20
CA SER A 223 25.82 10.85 -1.18
C SER A 223 25.74 12.10 -0.28
N VAL A 224 24.56 12.45 0.21
CA VAL A 224 24.32 13.68 0.99
C VAL A 224 24.61 13.42 2.46
N PRO A 225 25.62 14.09 3.06
CA PRO A 225 25.96 13.95 4.47
C PRO A 225 24.83 14.41 5.40
N LYS A 226 24.72 13.80 6.58
CA LYS A 226 23.70 14.08 7.60
C LYS A 226 23.61 15.54 8.06
N LYS A 227 24.68 16.33 7.93
CA LYS A 227 24.66 17.75 8.22
C LYS A 227 23.68 18.57 7.37
N PHE A 228 23.28 18.04 6.22
CA PHE A 228 22.25 18.61 5.35
C PHE A 228 20.87 17.95 5.54
N GLN A 229 20.79 16.89 6.33
CA GLN A 229 19.57 16.10 6.57
C GLN A 229 18.92 16.45 7.92
N THR A 230 19.69 16.50 8.99
CA THR A 230 19.16 16.56 10.35
C THR A 230 19.80 17.67 11.16
N THR A 231 18.98 18.52 11.75
CA THR A 231 19.40 19.52 12.73
C THR A 231 20.24 18.87 13.85
N LYS A 232 21.31 19.54 14.30
CA LYS A 232 22.31 19.03 15.25
C LYS A 232 23.05 17.76 14.77
N GLU A 233 22.90 17.38 13.52
CA GLU A 233 23.49 16.15 12.94
C GLU A 233 23.20 14.87 13.78
N SER A 234 22.08 14.88 14.52
CA SER A 234 21.71 13.79 15.43
C SER A 234 20.20 13.79 15.66
N ILE A 235 19.54 12.72 15.25
CA ILE A 235 18.08 12.60 15.42
C ILE A 235 17.68 12.48 16.89
N SER A 236 18.45 11.78 17.73
CA SER A 236 18.19 11.72 19.17
C SER A 236 18.33 13.08 19.84
N ALA A 237 19.32 13.90 19.45
CA ALA A 237 19.47 15.25 19.94
C ALA A 237 18.39 16.21 19.42
N ALA A 238 17.91 16.01 18.19
CA ALA A 238 16.82 16.80 17.62
C ALA A 238 15.48 16.51 18.31
N LEU A 239 15.23 15.25 18.72
CA LEU A 239 14.02 14.81 19.42
C LEU A 239 14.10 14.91 20.96
N ALA A 240 15.19 15.43 21.53
CA ALA A 240 15.38 15.51 22.98
C ALA A 240 14.23 16.22 23.73
N GLY A 241 13.58 17.20 23.08
CA GLY A 241 12.40 17.88 23.63
C GLY A 241 11.13 17.03 23.70
N MET A 242 11.09 15.88 23.04
CA MET A 242 9.98 14.92 23.10
C MET A 242 10.25 13.80 24.11
N GLN A 243 11.45 13.77 24.73
CA GLN A 243 11.79 12.71 25.69
C GLN A 243 10.95 12.83 26.95
N THR A 244 10.43 11.69 27.41
CA THR A 244 9.68 11.59 28.66
C THR A 244 10.51 12.06 29.86
N THR A 245 9.89 12.89 30.69
CA THR A 245 10.44 13.33 31.97
C THR A 245 9.45 13.00 33.09
N GLY A 246 9.78 12.02 33.96
CA GLY A 246 8.86 11.58 35.00
C GLY A 246 7.60 10.88 34.48
N ASP A 247 6.42 11.40 34.85
CA ASP A 247 5.11 10.85 34.44
C ASP A 247 4.50 11.51 33.21
N ASP A 248 5.22 12.45 32.58
CA ASP A 248 4.74 13.14 31.38
C ASP A 248 4.58 12.18 30.18
N THR A 249 3.71 12.56 29.27
CA THR A 249 3.65 11.92 27.95
C THR A 249 4.92 12.24 27.16
N GLY A 250 5.36 11.32 26.30
CA GLY A 250 6.57 11.51 25.51
C GLY A 250 7.08 10.20 24.96
N ILE A 251 8.33 10.20 24.50
CA ILE A 251 9.02 9.04 23.96
C ILE A 251 10.25 8.69 24.80
N GLU A 252 10.62 7.42 24.83
CA GLU A 252 11.92 7.00 25.36
C GLU A 252 12.98 7.13 24.26
N ILE A 253 14.20 7.59 24.61
CA ILE A 253 15.29 7.72 23.65
C ILE A 253 16.47 6.88 24.12
N TYR A 254 16.88 5.93 23.29
CA TYR A 254 18.04 5.06 23.50
C TYR A 254 19.09 5.32 22.41
N THR A 255 20.36 5.31 22.77
CA THR A 255 21.46 5.47 21.81
C THR A 255 22.48 4.36 21.97
N GLY A 256 22.98 3.81 20.85
CA GLY A 256 23.96 2.73 20.83
C GLY A 256 24.85 2.80 19.60
N LYS A 257 25.99 2.09 19.62
CA LYS A 257 26.89 1.96 18.48
C LYS A 257 26.58 0.70 17.70
N ALA A 258 26.49 0.77 16.37
CA ALA A 258 26.10 -0.36 15.51
C ALA A 258 27.02 -1.57 15.61
N TRP A 259 28.26 -1.38 16.02
CA TRP A 259 29.28 -2.42 16.14
C TRP A 259 29.44 -3.03 17.55
N ASP A 260 28.75 -2.49 18.58
CA ASP A 260 28.83 -2.98 19.96
C ASP A 260 27.71 -3.97 20.27
N TYR A 261 27.91 -5.23 19.85
CA TYR A 261 26.92 -6.29 20.02
C TYR A 261 26.36 -6.46 21.43
N PRO A 262 27.18 -6.60 22.50
CA PRO A 262 26.65 -6.81 23.85
C PRO A 262 25.88 -5.58 24.39
N ALA A 263 26.30 -4.35 24.03
CA ALA A 263 25.58 -3.15 24.42
C ALA A 263 24.23 -3.05 23.71
N LEU A 264 24.18 -3.38 22.42
CA LEU A 264 22.93 -3.39 21.64
C LEU A 264 21.93 -4.43 22.16
N CYS A 265 22.38 -5.62 22.50
CA CYS A 265 21.51 -6.66 23.08
C CYS A 265 20.89 -6.21 24.42
N ARG A 266 21.65 -5.49 25.26
CA ARG A 266 21.11 -4.93 26.50
C ARG A 266 20.12 -3.81 26.21
N LEU A 267 20.50 -2.87 25.34
CA LEU A 267 19.71 -1.69 24.96
C LEU A 267 18.33 -2.09 24.42
N TYR A 268 18.27 -3.02 23.47
CA TYR A 268 16.99 -3.48 22.93
C TYR A 268 16.17 -4.26 23.96
N ARG A 269 16.80 -5.15 24.72
CA ARG A 269 16.08 -5.90 25.78
C ARG A 269 15.42 -4.96 26.78
N GLU A 270 16.18 -4.01 27.34
CA GLU A 270 15.68 -3.09 28.35
C GLU A 270 14.62 -2.14 27.81
N GLY A 271 14.84 -1.57 26.62
CA GLY A 271 13.88 -0.67 25.99
C GLY A 271 12.59 -1.35 25.60
N VAL A 272 12.65 -2.53 24.98
CA VAL A 272 11.46 -3.27 24.53
C VAL A 272 10.66 -3.83 25.73
N GLU A 273 11.32 -4.32 26.79
CA GLU A 273 10.64 -4.76 28.01
C GLU A 273 9.88 -3.60 28.68
N LYS A 274 10.48 -2.43 28.74
CA LYS A 274 9.83 -1.22 29.25
C LYS A 274 8.63 -0.84 28.39
N MET A 275 8.77 -0.89 27.08
CA MET A 275 7.65 -0.61 26.15
C MET A 275 6.49 -1.58 26.32
N ARG A 276 6.75 -2.89 26.48
CA ARG A 276 5.68 -3.89 26.68
C ARG A 276 4.87 -3.59 27.93
N SER A 277 5.51 -3.18 29.00
CA SER A 277 4.85 -2.89 30.28
C SER A 277 4.09 -1.57 30.26
N THR A 278 4.67 -0.52 29.64
CA THR A 278 4.17 0.85 29.74
C THR A 278 3.39 1.34 28.52
N HIS A 279 3.56 0.74 27.33
CA HIS A 279 3.14 1.25 26.03
C HIS A 279 3.76 2.60 25.63
N ARG A 280 4.83 3.04 26.30
CA ARG A 280 5.57 4.24 25.88
C ARG A 280 6.34 3.97 24.60
N PRO A 281 6.23 4.83 23.58
CA PRO A 281 7.00 4.68 22.35
C PRO A 281 8.48 4.92 22.59
N ALA A 282 9.34 4.31 21.76
CA ALA A 282 10.79 4.46 21.89
C ALA A 282 11.49 4.71 20.56
N LEU A 283 12.47 5.59 20.58
CA LEU A 283 13.47 5.78 19.54
C LEU A 283 14.76 5.06 19.95
N PHE A 284 15.22 4.16 19.09
CA PHE A 284 16.55 3.52 19.18
C PHE A 284 17.45 4.12 18.12
N HIS A 285 18.30 5.08 18.48
CA HIS A 285 19.24 5.71 17.54
C HIS A 285 20.56 4.95 17.54
N ILE A 286 20.73 4.11 16.51
CA ILE A 286 21.90 3.25 16.31
C ILE A 286 22.91 3.97 15.44
N GLN A 287 23.92 4.49 16.09
CA GLN A 287 24.95 5.38 15.52
C GLN A 287 26.12 4.59 14.94
N GLU A 288 26.92 5.25 14.10
CA GLU A 288 28.16 4.70 13.53
C GLU A 288 27.91 3.42 12.74
N VAL A 289 26.81 3.34 12.06
CA VAL A 289 26.59 2.27 11.06
C VAL A 289 27.60 2.44 9.94
N THR A 290 28.23 1.34 9.55
CA THR A 290 29.16 1.30 8.42
C THR A 290 28.48 0.65 7.21
N GLN A 291 28.65 1.20 6.04
CA GLN A 291 28.02 0.69 4.81
C GLN A 291 29.07 0.58 3.70
N GLN A 292 29.85 -0.49 3.75
CA GLN A 292 31.05 -0.70 2.94
C GLN A 292 30.76 -0.96 1.45
N LEU A 293 29.59 -1.54 1.14
CA LEU A 293 29.20 -1.82 -0.24
C LEU A 293 28.49 -0.66 -0.92
N GLY A 294 28.26 0.45 -0.17
CA GLY A 294 27.59 1.65 -0.66
C GLY A 294 26.06 1.56 -0.63
N HIS A 295 25.40 2.56 -1.20
CA HIS A 295 23.94 2.70 -1.08
C HIS A 295 23.13 1.60 -1.80
N SER A 296 23.62 1.13 -2.95
CA SER A 296 22.94 0.11 -3.77
C SER A 296 23.95 -0.82 -4.43
N THR A 297 23.46 -1.89 -5.03
CA THR A 297 24.28 -2.87 -5.73
C THR A 297 25.11 -2.29 -6.90
N SER A 298 24.70 -1.18 -7.48
CA SER A 298 25.40 -0.49 -8.58
C SER A 298 26.16 0.78 -8.15
N GLY A 299 26.02 1.22 -6.88
CA GLY A 299 26.65 2.42 -6.37
C GLY A 299 28.16 2.26 -6.06
N ASP A 300 28.92 3.36 -6.11
CA ASP A 300 30.29 3.45 -5.63
C ASP A 300 30.45 4.59 -4.62
N HIS A 301 30.52 4.25 -3.35
CA HIS A 301 30.59 5.20 -2.25
C HIS A 301 31.95 5.94 -2.14
N ARG A 302 33.01 5.43 -2.79
CA ARG A 302 34.31 6.09 -2.86
C ARG A 302 34.26 7.42 -3.61
N ARG A 303 33.22 7.67 -4.38
CA ARG A 303 32.98 8.92 -5.11
C ARG A 303 32.58 10.10 -4.22
N TYR A 304 32.12 9.84 -3.00
CA TYR A 304 31.60 10.88 -2.11
C TYR A 304 32.02 10.77 -0.65
N LYS A 305 32.52 9.62 -0.18
CA LYS A 305 33.07 9.45 1.16
C LYS A 305 34.56 9.82 1.19
N SER A 306 34.99 10.51 2.26
CA SER A 306 36.40 10.84 2.45
C SER A 306 37.24 9.60 2.76
N PRO A 307 38.57 9.62 2.52
CA PRO A 307 39.47 8.53 2.92
C PRO A 307 39.39 8.18 4.41
N GLU A 308 39.24 9.19 5.29
CA GLU A 308 39.11 9.00 6.73
C GLU A 308 37.81 8.27 7.07
N ARG A 309 36.73 8.59 6.37
CA ARG A 309 35.44 7.90 6.55
C ARG A 309 35.53 6.45 6.08
N LEU A 310 36.19 6.19 4.96
CA LEU A 310 36.37 4.83 4.46
C LEU A 310 37.24 3.99 5.42
N ALA A 311 38.33 4.57 5.95
CA ALA A 311 39.16 3.90 6.96
C ALA A 311 38.38 3.62 8.26
N PHE A 312 37.53 4.54 8.71
CA PHE A 312 36.63 4.32 9.84
C PHE A 312 35.65 3.17 9.57
N GLU A 313 35.06 3.09 8.39
CA GLU A 313 34.10 2.02 8.04
C GLU A 313 34.77 0.64 7.99
N GLU A 314 36.04 0.57 7.59
CA GLU A 314 36.83 -0.67 7.63
C GLU A 314 37.22 -1.05 9.06
N GLU A 315 37.67 -0.09 9.89
CA GLU A 315 38.06 -0.32 11.27
C GLU A 315 36.87 -0.74 12.14
N PHE A 316 35.71 -0.09 11.96
CA PHE A 316 34.49 -0.29 12.76
C PHE A 316 33.44 -1.13 12.05
N ASP A 317 33.85 -1.96 11.06
CA ASP A 317 32.93 -2.94 10.50
C ASP A 317 32.31 -3.80 11.59
N CYS A 318 30.98 -3.86 11.63
CA CYS A 318 30.27 -4.48 12.74
C CYS A 318 30.56 -5.98 12.89
N ASN A 319 30.72 -6.70 11.79
CA ASN A 319 31.06 -8.13 11.82
C ASN A 319 32.51 -8.35 12.31
N ARG A 320 33.42 -7.51 11.89
CA ARG A 320 34.81 -7.52 12.36
C ARG A 320 34.85 -7.25 13.88
N ARG A 321 34.18 -6.19 14.34
CA ARG A 321 34.16 -5.84 15.76
C ARG A 321 33.50 -6.91 16.63
N MET A 322 32.43 -7.56 16.14
CA MET A 322 31.80 -8.69 16.83
C MET A 322 32.76 -9.88 16.94
N ALA A 323 33.48 -10.22 15.88
CA ALA A 323 34.49 -11.31 15.90
C ALA A 323 35.62 -11.02 16.90
N GLU A 324 36.19 -9.78 16.89
CA GLU A 324 37.20 -9.34 17.83
C GLU A 324 36.70 -9.44 19.29
N TRP A 325 35.46 -9.03 19.56
CA TRP A 325 34.83 -9.17 20.86
C TRP A 325 34.63 -10.65 21.25
N MET A 326 34.16 -11.50 20.36
CA MET A 326 33.99 -12.93 20.64
C MET A 326 35.29 -13.61 21.05
N ILE A 327 36.40 -13.28 20.39
CA ILE A 327 37.75 -13.79 20.74
C ILE A 327 38.16 -13.25 22.11
N ALA A 328 38.05 -11.95 22.35
CA ALA A 328 38.44 -11.31 23.59
C ALA A 328 37.60 -11.81 24.81
N ALA A 329 36.35 -12.17 24.58
CA ALA A 329 35.44 -12.73 25.58
C ALA A 329 35.62 -14.25 25.77
N GLY A 330 36.50 -14.92 25.03
CA GLY A 330 36.69 -16.37 25.10
C GLY A 330 35.53 -17.21 24.57
N LEU A 331 34.67 -16.59 23.73
CA LEU A 331 33.51 -17.24 23.12
C LEU A 331 33.89 -18.01 21.85
N ALA A 332 34.97 -17.61 21.16
CA ALA A 332 35.46 -18.27 19.97
C ALA A 332 36.99 -18.09 19.84
N THR A 333 37.66 -19.00 19.14
CA THR A 333 39.04 -18.85 18.67
C THR A 333 39.07 -18.15 17.30
N SER A 334 40.21 -17.66 16.88
CA SER A 334 40.37 -17.08 15.55
C SER A 334 40.12 -18.11 14.43
N GLU A 335 40.49 -19.37 14.64
CA GLU A 335 40.26 -20.47 13.68
C GLU A 335 38.75 -20.76 13.53
N GLU A 336 38.00 -20.80 14.64
CA GLU A 336 36.52 -20.96 14.63
C GLU A 336 35.84 -19.80 13.89
N ILE A 337 36.27 -18.54 14.08
CA ILE A 337 35.74 -17.38 13.37
C ILE A 337 35.98 -17.51 11.85
N GLU A 338 37.19 -17.91 11.42
CA GLU A 338 37.48 -18.04 9.98
C GLU A 338 36.75 -19.24 9.35
N THR A 339 36.50 -20.30 10.14
CA THR A 339 35.66 -21.42 9.72
C THR A 339 34.23 -20.95 9.43
N ILE A 340 33.59 -20.22 10.38
CA ILE A 340 32.24 -19.68 10.20
C ILE A 340 32.14 -18.79 8.94
N LYS A 341 33.11 -17.89 8.72
CA LYS A 341 33.14 -17.01 7.54
C LYS A 341 33.23 -17.81 6.24
N THR A 342 34.11 -18.85 6.20
CA THR A 342 34.33 -19.69 5.04
C THR A 342 33.09 -20.50 4.68
N GLU A 343 32.43 -21.09 5.71
CA GLU A 343 31.18 -21.82 5.53
C GLU A 343 30.06 -20.92 5.06
N ALA A 344 29.92 -19.72 5.64
CA ALA A 344 28.92 -18.73 5.22
C ALA A 344 29.09 -18.31 3.76
N ARG A 345 30.33 -18.09 3.30
CA ARG A 345 30.63 -17.76 1.91
C ARG A 345 30.23 -18.87 0.96
N LYS A 346 30.54 -20.11 1.32
CA LYS A 346 30.21 -21.30 0.52
C LYS A 346 28.69 -21.45 0.42
N GLU A 347 28.00 -21.40 1.55
CA GLU A 347 26.55 -21.57 1.63
C GLU A 347 25.79 -20.49 0.84
N ALA A 348 26.18 -19.22 0.97
CA ALA A 348 25.58 -18.12 0.22
C ALA A 348 25.81 -18.27 -1.30
N GLY A 349 27.01 -18.72 -1.71
CA GLY A 349 27.31 -19.00 -3.11
C GLY A 349 26.48 -20.14 -3.70
N GLU A 350 26.32 -21.22 -2.95
CA GLU A 350 25.49 -22.36 -3.36
C GLU A 350 24.00 -21.98 -3.43
N ALA A 351 23.50 -21.22 -2.47
CA ALA A 351 22.10 -20.73 -2.47
C ALA A 351 21.80 -19.83 -3.67
N ALA A 352 22.71 -18.90 -4.00
CA ALA A 352 22.57 -18.05 -5.19
C ALA A 352 22.50 -18.87 -6.48
N GLN A 353 23.35 -19.91 -6.60
CA GLN A 353 23.34 -20.81 -7.75
C GLN A 353 22.04 -21.62 -7.85
N ARG A 354 21.52 -22.13 -6.73
CA ARG A 354 20.24 -22.87 -6.74
C ARG A 354 19.09 -21.96 -7.16
N ALA A 355 18.99 -20.77 -6.59
CA ALA A 355 17.94 -19.80 -6.96
C ALA A 355 18.02 -19.43 -8.46
N TYR A 356 19.23 -19.15 -8.97
CA TYR A 356 19.44 -18.82 -10.38
C TYR A 356 19.00 -19.96 -11.31
N ARG A 357 19.44 -21.19 -11.00
CA ARG A 357 19.04 -22.39 -11.78
C ARG A 357 17.53 -22.61 -11.71
N GLY A 358 16.91 -22.47 -10.53
CA GLY A 358 15.47 -22.65 -10.35
C GLY A 358 14.62 -21.82 -11.33
N TYR A 359 15.02 -20.57 -11.60
CA TYR A 359 14.37 -19.73 -12.61
C TYR A 359 14.71 -20.21 -14.05
N HIS A 360 15.99 -20.37 -14.36
CA HIS A 360 16.44 -20.66 -15.73
C HIS A 360 16.06 -22.04 -16.23
N ASP A 361 15.96 -23.07 -15.37
CA ASP A 361 15.52 -24.42 -15.77
C ASP A 361 14.04 -24.40 -16.24
N ARG A 362 13.20 -23.60 -15.59
CA ARG A 362 11.80 -23.40 -16.05
C ARG A 362 11.74 -22.69 -17.41
N VAL A 363 12.56 -21.66 -17.59
CA VAL A 363 12.65 -20.94 -18.87
C VAL A 363 13.21 -21.81 -19.97
N ALA A 364 14.17 -22.69 -19.68
CA ALA A 364 14.75 -23.63 -20.63
C ALA A 364 13.72 -24.65 -21.16
N ALA A 365 12.83 -25.12 -20.29
CA ALA A 365 11.73 -25.99 -20.71
C ALA A 365 10.77 -25.28 -21.69
N LEU A 366 10.34 -24.06 -21.37
CA LEU A 366 9.52 -23.22 -22.25
C LEU A 366 10.22 -22.88 -23.58
N ARG A 367 11.55 -22.63 -23.52
CA ARG A 367 12.36 -22.41 -24.73
C ARG A 367 12.32 -23.60 -25.67
N SER A 368 12.46 -24.82 -25.15
CA SER A 368 12.41 -26.05 -25.94
C SER A 368 11.06 -26.23 -26.63
N GLU A 369 9.97 -25.96 -25.91
CA GLU A 369 8.61 -25.99 -26.47
C GLU A 369 8.44 -24.94 -27.58
N LEU A 370 8.88 -23.71 -27.36
CA LEU A 370 8.81 -22.65 -28.37
C LEU A 370 9.63 -22.98 -29.62
N ILE A 371 10.85 -23.52 -29.47
CA ILE A 371 11.68 -23.95 -30.62
C ILE A 371 10.93 -25.00 -31.45
N ALA A 372 10.28 -25.99 -30.82
CA ALA A 372 9.48 -26.97 -31.53
C ALA A 372 8.29 -26.34 -32.30
N CYS A 373 7.63 -25.31 -31.70
CA CYS A 373 6.60 -24.55 -32.40
C CYS A 373 7.17 -23.76 -33.60
N LEU A 374 8.33 -23.10 -33.44
CA LEU A 374 9.00 -22.33 -34.51
C LEU A 374 9.43 -23.23 -35.67
N GLN A 375 9.99 -24.41 -35.41
CA GLN A 375 10.34 -25.39 -36.43
C GLN A 375 9.11 -25.84 -37.21
N ALA A 376 8.02 -26.12 -36.50
CA ALA A 376 6.78 -26.54 -37.15
C ALA A 376 6.17 -25.47 -38.08
N VAL A 377 6.18 -24.18 -37.65
CA VAL A 377 5.72 -23.07 -38.51
C VAL A 377 6.65 -22.81 -39.68
N GLN A 378 7.95 -22.97 -39.48
CA GLN A 378 8.95 -22.80 -40.54
C GLN A 378 8.79 -23.86 -41.65
N ILE A 379 8.53 -25.12 -41.27
CA ILE A 379 8.25 -26.19 -42.21
C ILE A 379 6.92 -25.92 -42.96
N ALA A 380 5.88 -25.51 -42.26
CA ALA A 380 4.58 -25.23 -42.87
C ALA A 380 4.56 -23.99 -43.78
N HIS A 381 5.47 -23.03 -43.55
CA HIS A 381 5.54 -21.73 -44.24
C HIS A 381 6.98 -21.40 -44.68
N ALA A 382 7.59 -22.29 -45.45
CA ALA A 382 8.95 -22.12 -45.97
C ALA A 382 9.13 -20.86 -46.85
N ASP A 383 8.05 -20.28 -47.32
CA ASP A 383 7.95 -19.05 -48.11
C ASP A 383 8.04 -17.77 -47.25
N VAL A 384 8.25 -17.90 -45.91
CA VAL A 384 8.40 -16.76 -44.95
C VAL A 384 9.82 -16.78 -44.33
N PRO A 385 10.84 -16.21 -45.02
CA PRO A 385 12.24 -16.29 -44.58
C PRO A 385 12.49 -15.70 -43.16
N ALA A 386 11.66 -14.75 -42.74
CA ALA A 386 11.77 -14.13 -41.43
C ALA A 386 11.67 -15.13 -40.27
N LEU A 387 10.96 -16.28 -40.43
CA LEU A 387 10.83 -17.30 -39.39
C LEU A 387 12.16 -17.93 -39.02
N GLY A 388 13.04 -18.23 -40.02
CA GLY A 388 14.37 -18.76 -39.79
C GLY A 388 15.23 -17.78 -38.98
N GLN A 389 15.22 -16.48 -39.32
CA GLN A 389 15.96 -15.45 -38.59
C GLN A 389 15.46 -15.31 -37.14
N ILE A 390 14.14 -15.37 -36.92
CA ILE A 390 13.52 -15.30 -35.59
C ILE A 390 13.97 -16.49 -34.73
N GLN A 391 13.95 -17.72 -35.29
CA GLN A 391 14.38 -18.91 -34.57
C GLN A 391 15.88 -18.84 -34.24
N GLN A 392 16.73 -18.55 -35.24
CA GLN A 392 18.17 -18.40 -35.05
C GLN A 392 18.49 -17.39 -33.95
N GLY A 393 17.84 -16.20 -33.95
CA GLY A 393 18.04 -15.20 -32.94
C GLY A 393 17.68 -15.66 -31.52
N LEU A 394 16.75 -16.62 -31.36
CA LEU A 394 16.47 -17.25 -30.08
C LEU A 394 17.53 -18.30 -29.70
N GLU A 395 17.96 -19.10 -30.68
CA GLU A 395 18.97 -20.16 -30.45
C GLU A 395 20.33 -19.61 -30.05
N GLU A 396 20.72 -18.46 -30.60
CA GLU A 396 21.98 -17.76 -30.26
C GLU A 396 22.01 -17.20 -28.83
N LYS A 397 20.84 -17.01 -28.19
CA LYS A 397 20.78 -16.55 -26.81
C LYS A 397 21.10 -17.68 -25.84
N ARG A 398 22.15 -17.49 -25.01
CA ARG A 398 22.61 -18.50 -24.07
C ARG A 398 21.56 -18.77 -22.96
N GLU A 399 21.06 -17.74 -22.34
CA GLU A 399 20.14 -17.78 -21.19
C GLU A 399 19.03 -16.73 -21.38
N PRO A 400 18.04 -17.01 -22.27
CA PRO A 400 16.98 -16.04 -22.53
C PRO A 400 16.04 -15.92 -21.32
N LEU A 401 15.49 -14.73 -21.12
CA LEU A 401 14.41 -14.49 -20.16
C LEU A 401 13.07 -14.98 -20.74
N ARG A 402 12.11 -15.28 -19.86
CA ARG A 402 10.75 -15.66 -20.27
C ARG A 402 10.11 -14.63 -21.21
N THR A 403 10.25 -13.33 -20.91
CA THR A 403 9.76 -12.25 -21.77
C THR A 403 10.31 -12.30 -23.19
N GLU A 404 11.57 -12.73 -23.37
CA GLU A 404 12.19 -12.85 -24.69
C GLU A 404 11.63 -14.03 -25.51
N LEU A 405 11.19 -15.11 -24.82
CA LEU A 405 10.48 -16.21 -25.46
C LEU A 405 9.12 -15.71 -25.99
N VAL A 406 8.34 -15.00 -25.15
CA VAL A 406 7.05 -14.44 -25.54
C VAL A 406 7.18 -13.44 -26.69
N GLN A 407 8.18 -12.54 -26.63
CA GLN A 407 8.47 -11.60 -27.71
C GLN A 407 8.79 -12.34 -29.03
N THR A 408 9.61 -13.39 -28.95
CA THR A 408 9.99 -14.20 -30.13
C THR A 408 8.76 -14.89 -30.73
N ALA A 409 7.94 -15.52 -29.91
CA ALA A 409 6.69 -16.16 -30.34
C ALA A 409 5.72 -15.17 -31.03
N ARG A 410 5.55 -13.99 -30.43
CA ARG A 410 4.68 -12.92 -30.99
C ARG A 410 5.24 -12.36 -32.30
N ARG A 411 6.56 -12.21 -32.46
CA ARG A 411 7.18 -11.80 -33.72
C ARG A 411 6.93 -12.84 -34.83
N ALA A 412 7.05 -14.15 -34.52
CA ALA A 412 6.75 -15.21 -35.46
C ALA A 412 5.25 -15.21 -35.86
N ALA A 413 4.34 -15.06 -34.90
CA ALA A 413 2.92 -14.94 -35.18
C ALA A 413 2.58 -13.71 -36.06
N TRP A 414 3.26 -12.57 -35.82
CA TRP A 414 3.12 -11.37 -36.66
C TRP A 414 3.62 -11.60 -38.08
N ALA A 415 4.75 -12.30 -38.28
CA ALA A 415 5.23 -12.69 -39.61
C ALA A 415 4.19 -13.55 -40.36
N LEU A 416 3.44 -14.36 -39.62
CA LEU A 416 2.38 -15.24 -40.11
C LEU A 416 0.97 -14.62 -40.16
N ARG A 417 0.80 -13.29 -39.96
CA ARG A 417 -0.52 -12.65 -39.84
C ARG A 417 -1.50 -12.93 -41.01
N LYS A 418 -0.98 -13.18 -42.21
CA LYS A 418 -1.76 -13.46 -43.42
C LYS A 418 -1.72 -14.94 -43.83
N LYS A 419 -1.23 -15.81 -42.97
CA LYS A 419 -1.08 -17.24 -43.21
C LYS A 419 -1.91 -18.02 -42.18
N ASP A 420 -2.36 -19.23 -42.58
CA ASP A 420 -3.05 -20.13 -41.66
C ASP A 420 -2.48 -21.55 -41.80
N SER A 421 -2.36 -22.25 -40.68
CA SER A 421 -1.95 -23.65 -40.59
C SER A 421 -2.14 -24.18 -39.17
N ALA A 422 -2.18 -25.48 -39.00
CA ALA A 422 -2.20 -26.12 -37.68
C ALA A 422 -0.95 -25.77 -36.83
N ALA A 423 0.19 -25.52 -37.48
CA ALA A 423 1.41 -25.09 -36.78
C ALA A 423 1.26 -23.65 -36.21
N LYS A 424 0.66 -22.73 -36.99
CA LYS A 424 0.36 -21.36 -36.47
C LYS A 424 -0.65 -21.41 -35.32
N THR A 425 -1.66 -22.28 -35.37
CA THR A 425 -2.61 -22.48 -34.26
C THR A 425 -1.87 -22.94 -32.99
N ARG A 426 -0.93 -23.90 -33.09
CA ARG A 426 -0.11 -24.32 -31.92
C ARG A 426 0.75 -23.17 -31.36
N LEU A 427 1.35 -22.35 -32.22
CA LEU A 427 2.08 -21.18 -31.80
C LEU A 427 1.16 -20.17 -31.08
N ALA A 428 -0.07 -19.99 -31.56
CA ALA A 428 -1.06 -19.13 -30.90
C ALA A 428 -1.45 -19.65 -29.50
N VAL A 429 -1.64 -20.97 -29.36
CA VAL A 429 -1.91 -21.63 -28.06
C VAL A 429 -0.75 -21.38 -27.08
N PHE A 430 0.51 -21.53 -27.53
CA PHE A 430 1.68 -21.20 -26.69
C PHE A 430 1.66 -19.75 -26.23
N ILE A 431 1.39 -18.81 -27.15
CA ILE A 431 1.33 -17.38 -26.81
C ILE A 431 0.21 -17.11 -25.81
N GLU A 432 -0.97 -17.66 -26.00
CA GLU A 432 -2.12 -17.49 -25.11
C GLU A 432 -1.83 -18.03 -23.71
N ALA A 433 -1.23 -19.23 -23.62
CA ALA A 433 -0.83 -19.83 -22.34
C ALA A 433 0.18 -18.93 -21.59
N GLU A 434 1.20 -18.43 -22.28
CA GLU A 434 2.23 -17.58 -21.68
C GLU A 434 1.71 -16.19 -21.30
N MET A 435 0.81 -15.61 -22.09
CA MET A 435 0.14 -14.34 -21.75
C MET A 435 -0.79 -14.52 -20.55
N SER A 436 -1.57 -15.58 -20.52
CA SER A 436 -2.46 -15.91 -19.39
C SER A 436 -1.68 -16.15 -18.09
N GLU A 437 -0.54 -16.85 -18.18
CA GLU A 437 0.32 -17.05 -17.01
C GLU A 437 0.98 -15.75 -16.56
N GLY A 438 1.39 -14.88 -17.50
CA GLY A 438 1.88 -13.54 -17.19
C GLY A 438 0.82 -12.68 -16.45
N ASP A 439 -0.42 -12.73 -16.90
CA ASP A 439 -1.53 -12.05 -16.25
C ASP A 439 -1.79 -12.63 -14.84
N ARG A 440 -1.77 -13.94 -14.68
CA ARG A 440 -1.90 -14.60 -13.37
C ARG A 440 -0.79 -14.17 -12.41
N LEU A 441 0.45 -14.05 -12.89
CA LEU A 441 1.60 -13.70 -12.06
C LEU A 441 1.63 -12.20 -11.68
N TYR A 442 1.22 -11.30 -12.58
CA TYR A 442 1.51 -9.87 -12.41
C TYR A 442 0.30 -8.94 -12.45
N SER A 443 -0.84 -9.36 -13.02
CA SER A 443 -2.03 -8.51 -13.19
C SER A 443 -3.14 -8.78 -12.17
N HIS A 444 -3.04 -9.83 -11.36
CA HIS A 444 -4.03 -10.19 -10.33
C HIS A 444 -3.71 -9.56 -8.97
N TYR A 445 -4.70 -9.60 -8.08
CA TYR A 445 -4.58 -9.21 -6.67
C TYR A 445 -4.45 -7.70 -6.43
N LEU A 446 -4.93 -6.87 -7.34
CA LEU A 446 -5.10 -5.45 -7.03
C LEU A 446 -6.22 -5.25 -5.99
N MET A 447 -7.31 -6.02 -6.15
CA MET A 447 -8.44 -6.10 -5.22
C MET A 447 -8.67 -7.55 -4.81
N SER A 448 -9.50 -7.78 -3.80
CA SER A 448 -9.85 -9.13 -3.34
C SER A 448 -10.60 -9.92 -4.42
N ALA A 449 -10.13 -11.14 -4.66
CA ALA A 449 -10.82 -12.13 -5.49
C ALA A 449 -11.45 -13.25 -4.64
N THR A 450 -11.46 -13.09 -3.30
CA THR A 450 -11.98 -14.06 -2.34
C THR A 450 -13.50 -13.89 -2.15
N PRO A 451 -14.18 -14.81 -1.45
CA PRO A 451 -15.57 -14.62 -1.04
C PRO A 451 -15.83 -13.38 -0.17
N ASN A 452 -14.77 -12.81 0.43
CA ASN A 452 -14.86 -11.60 1.26
C ASN A 452 -14.74 -10.29 0.43
N SER A 453 -14.64 -10.38 -0.91
CA SER A 453 -14.61 -9.18 -1.77
C SER A 453 -15.89 -8.36 -1.63
N ALA A 454 -15.77 -7.05 -1.71
CA ALA A 454 -16.92 -6.14 -1.72
C ALA A 454 -17.92 -6.43 -2.88
N LEU A 455 -17.43 -7.03 -3.97
CA LEU A 455 -18.26 -7.42 -5.11
C LEU A 455 -19.08 -8.70 -4.87
N GLN A 456 -18.81 -9.42 -3.77
CA GLN A 456 -19.53 -10.64 -3.40
C GLN A 456 -20.57 -10.38 -2.28
N VAL A 457 -20.65 -9.16 -1.74
CA VAL A 457 -21.62 -8.83 -0.71
C VAL A 457 -23.05 -8.90 -1.28
N PRO A 458 -23.95 -9.66 -0.67
CA PRO A 458 -25.34 -9.78 -1.15
C PRO A 458 -26.05 -8.43 -1.19
N VAL A 459 -26.84 -8.21 -2.23
CA VAL A 459 -27.69 -7.03 -2.37
C VAL A 459 -28.90 -7.16 -1.44
N VAL A 460 -29.10 -6.18 -0.58
CA VAL A 460 -30.27 -6.06 0.31
C VAL A 460 -30.89 -4.69 0.07
N GLU A 461 -32.10 -4.67 -0.46
CA GLU A 461 -32.81 -3.43 -0.78
C GLU A 461 -33.14 -2.60 0.48
N ALA A 462 -33.16 -1.28 0.33
CA ALA A 462 -33.67 -0.38 1.36
C ALA A 462 -35.18 -0.52 1.50
N LEU A 463 -35.67 -0.80 2.71
CA LEU A 463 -37.08 -1.03 2.99
C LEU A 463 -37.71 0.22 3.60
N TYR A 464 -38.87 0.60 3.08
CA TYR A 464 -39.67 1.74 3.55
C TYR A 464 -41.07 1.31 3.87
N THR A 465 -41.59 1.82 4.97
CA THR A 465 -42.99 1.63 5.43
C THR A 465 -43.63 3.00 5.76
N ASP A 466 -44.90 3.03 6.07
CA ASP A 466 -45.56 4.26 6.52
C ASP A 466 -44.92 4.85 7.80
N GLU A 467 -44.22 4.04 8.58
CA GLU A 467 -43.46 4.45 9.76
C GLU A 467 -42.10 5.07 9.43
N SER A 468 -41.62 4.98 8.19
CA SER A 468 -40.35 5.56 7.75
C SER A 468 -40.42 7.07 7.82
N THR A 469 -39.68 7.65 8.77
CA THR A 469 -39.65 9.10 9.01
C THR A 469 -38.77 9.83 8.01
N ILE A 470 -39.08 11.09 7.75
CA ILE A 470 -38.22 11.99 6.99
C ILE A 470 -37.19 12.60 7.94
N LYS A 471 -35.92 12.49 7.61
CA LYS A 471 -34.77 12.93 8.40
C LYS A 471 -33.87 13.83 7.58
N ASP A 472 -32.99 14.59 8.24
CA ASP A 472 -31.85 15.19 7.59
C ASP A 472 -30.82 14.11 7.22
N GLY A 473 -30.09 14.30 6.13
CA GLY A 473 -29.10 13.31 5.66
C GLY A 473 -28.07 12.91 6.73
N TYR A 474 -27.60 13.87 7.55
CA TYR A 474 -26.68 13.54 8.65
C TYR A 474 -27.34 12.61 9.70
N GLU A 475 -28.66 12.69 9.94
CA GLU A 475 -29.36 11.78 10.85
C GLU A 475 -29.50 10.38 10.26
N VAL A 476 -29.58 10.26 8.92
CA VAL A 476 -29.58 8.96 8.22
C VAL A 476 -28.22 8.28 8.40
N LEU A 477 -27.12 9.00 8.19
CA LEU A 477 -25.77 8.47 8.46
C LEU A 477 -25.59 8.12 9.93
N ASN A 478 -26.04 8.98 10.83
CA ASN A 478 -25.96 8.75 12.27
C ASN A 478 -26.66 7.44 12.67
N ALA A 479 -27.85 7.19 12.15
CA ALA A 479 -28.57 5.95 12.40
C ALA A 479 -27.85 4.71 11.85
N CYS A 480 -27.20 4.81 10.68
CA CYS A 480 -26.37 3.76 10.11
C CYS A 480 -25.16 3.47 10.99
N PHE A 481 -24.42 4.50 11.39
CA PHE A 481 -23.27 4.34 12.25
C PHE A 481 -23.64 3.81 13.64
N ASP A 482 -24.76 4.28 14.22
CA ASP A 482 -25.25 3.75 15.49
C ASP A 482 -25.48 2.24 15.46
N HIS A 483 -26.15 1.74 14.42
CA HIS A 483 -26.36 0.31 14.24
C HIS A 483 -25.03 -0.45 14.10
N ASN A 484 -24.12 0.05 13.27
CA ASN A 484 -22.85 -0.61 12.99
C ASN A 484 -21.93 -0.63 14.23
N PHE A 485 -21.88 0.44 15.02
CA PHE A 485 -21.14 0.49 16.28
C PHE A 485 -21.73 -0.44 17.35
N ALA A 486 -23.06 -0.57 17.40
CA ALA A 486 -23.72 -1.49 18.32
C ALA A 486 -23.43 -2.96 18.01
N THR A 487 -23.29 -3.32 16.72
CA THR A 487 -23.15 -4.74 16.29
C THR A 487 -21.71 -5.17 16.03
N ARG A 488 -20.74 -4.23 15.89
CA ARG A 488 -19.35 -4.50 15.53
C ARG A 488 -18.41 -3.94 16.60
N PRO A 489 -17.99 -4.74 17.59
CA PRO A 489 -17.12 -4.27 18.69
C PRO A 489 -15.70 -3.85 18.22
N ASN A 490 -15.24 -4.32 17.06
CA ASN A 490 -13.97 -3.99 16.44
C ASN A 490 -14.05 -2.80 15.46
N LEU A 491 -15.20 -2.10 15.38
CA LEU A 491 -15.37 -0.89 14.57
C LEU A 491 -14.86 0.34 15.32
N TYR A 492 -14.08 1.18 14.64
CA TYR A 492 -13.52 2.44 15.14
C TYR A 492 -13.77 3.57 14.16
N ALA A 493 -13.98 4.79 14.65
CA ALA A 493 -14.00 6.00 13.84
C ALA A 493 -13.10 7.07 14.45
N PHE A 494 -12.30 7.71 13.63
CA PHE A 494 -11.39 8.78 14.07
C PHE A 494 -11.02 9.72 12.92
N GLY A 495 -10.62 10.91 13.32
CA GLY A 495 -10.23 12.00 12.45
C GLY A 495 -10.28 13.30 13.24
N GLU A 496 -10.06 14.43 12.57
CA GLU A 496 -10.25 15.74 13.17
C GLU A 496 -11.75 15.97 13.45
N ASP A 497 -12.08 16.42 14.67
CA ASP A 497 -13.44 16.72 15.10
C ASP A 497 -14.45 15.54 15.04
N VAL A 498 -13.99 14.30 14.85
CA VAL A 498 -14.83 13.09 14.74
C VAL A 498 -15.43 12.70 16.09
N GLY A 499 -14.72 12.95 17.18
CA GLY A 499 -15.07 12.50 18.52
C GLY A 499 -16.16 13.34 19.19
N GLN A 500 -15.74 14.42 19.85
CA GLN A 500 -16.63 15.16 20.74
C GLN A 500 -17.82 15.80 20.04
N ILE A 501 -17.61 16.46 18.91
CA ILE A 501 -18.70 17.11 18.16
C ILE A 501 -19.38 16.18 17.15
N GLY A 502 -18.78 15.02 16.85
CA GLY A 502 -19.35 14.03 15.94
C GLY A 502 -19.24 14.40 14.47
N ASP A 503 -18.08 14.91 14.08
CA ASP A 503 -17.67 15.54 12.84
C ASP A 503 -18.31 16.93 12.55
N VAL A 504 -17.70 17.70 11.66
CA VAL A 504 -18.13 19.07 11.32
C VAL A 504 -19.55 19.12 10.71
N ASN A 505 -20.06 18.02 10.16
CA ASN A 505 -21.41 17.89 9.61
C ASN A 505 -22.34 17.03 10.46
N GLN A 506 -21.86 16.54 11.61
CA GLN A 506 -22.64 15.83 12.64
C GLN A 506 -23.09 14.41 12.26
N GLY A 507 -22.48 13.75 11.28
CA GLY A 507 -22.81 12.36 10.92
C GLY A 507 -22.52 11.35 12.06
N LEU A 508 -21.57 11.68 12.97
CA LEU A 508 -21.22 10.88 14.15
C LEU A 508 -21.65 11.52 15.48
N ARG A 509 -22.56 12.50 15.43
CA ARG A 509 -23.05 13.23 16.61
C ARG A 509 -23.57 12.27 17.69
N GLY A 510 -23.08 12.45 18.93
CA GLY A 510 -23.46 11.64 20.09
C GLY A 510 -22.86 10.24 20.15
N MET A 511 -22.15 9.80 19.12
CA MET A 511 -21.60 8.45 19.06
C MET A 511 -20.48 8.23 20.08
N GLN A 512 -19.60 9.24 20.29
CA GLN A 512 -18.55 9.13 21.31
C GLN A 512 -19.12 8.98 22.71
N GLN A 513 -20.20 9.70 23.05
CA GLN A 513 -20.88 9.58 24.35
C GLN A 513 -21.48 8.19 24.55
N LYS A 514 -22.00 7.57 23.48
CA LYS A 514 -22.65 6.27 23.52
C LYS A 514 -21.67 5.09 23.53
N TYR A 515 -20.62 5.16 22.72
CA TYR A 515 -19.69 4.03 22.48
C TYR A 515 -18.30 4.24 23.08
N GLY A 516 -18.03 5.40 23.68
CA GLY A 516 -16.81 5.72 24.38
C GLY A 516 -15.71 6.34 23.51
N THR A 517 -14.85 7.13 24.16
CA THR A 517 -13.66 7.77 23.55
C THR A 517 -12.60 6.76 23.05
N GLY A 518 -12.67 5.53 23.51
CA GLY A 518 -11.78 4.45 23.04
C GLY A 518 -12.10 3.98 21.63
N ARG A 519 -13.36 4.16 21.15
CA ARG A 519 -13.82 3.68 19.84
C ARG A 519 -14.04 4.82 18.84
N ILE A 520 -14.45 6.00 19.33
CA ILE A 520 -14.74 7.18 18.50
C ILE A 520 -13.98 8.34 19.11
N PHE A 521 -13.01 8.88 18.38
CA PHE A 521 -12.07 9.85 18.98
C PHE A 521 -11.53 10.86 17.97
N ASP A 522 -11.15 12.00 18.51
CA ASP A 522 -10.47 13.05 17.79
C ASP A 522 -9.00 12.73 17.59
N THR A 523 -8.44 13.25 16.51
CA THR A 523 -6.99 13.25 16.26
C THR A 523 -6.48 14.69 16.18
N GLY A 524 -5.17 14.88 16.24
CA GLY A 524 -4.57 16.14 15.80
C GLY A 524 -4.67 16.28 14.26
N ILE A 525 -4.32 17.46 13.75
CA ILE A 525 -4.19 17.74 12.31
C ILE A 525 -2.94 17.01 11.80
N ARG A 526 -3.12 15.85 11.20
CA ARG A 526 -2.04 14.95 10.82
C ARG A 526 -2.53 13.90 9.81
N GLU A 527 -2.99 14.35 8.65
CA GLU A 527 -3.69 13.52 7.65
C GLU A 527 -2.85 12.31 7.20
N TRP A 528 -1.53 12.48 7.08
CA TRP A 528 -0.63 11.37 6.72
C TRP A 528 -0.74 10.20 7.72
N THR A 529 -0.62 10.49 9.01
CA THR A 529 -0.68 9.45 10.05
C THR A 529 -2.09 9.01 10.40
N ILE A 530 -3.13 9.82 10.15
CA ILE A 530 -4.53 9.36 10.21
C ILE A 530 -4.71 8.21 9.22
N MET A 531 -4.24 8.37 7.97
CA MET A 531 -4.31 7.31 6.95
C MET A 531 -3.47 6.09 7.33
N GLY A 532 -2.20 6.29 7.73
CA GLY A 532 -1.34 5.20 8.15
C GLY A 532 -1.87 4.46 9.39
N GLN A 533 -2.46 5.19 10.34
CA GLN A 533 -3.10 4.61 11.52
C GLN A 533 -4.26 3.68 11.11
N ALA A 534 -5.08 4.09 10.14
CA ALA A 534 -6.13 3.24 9.59
C ALA A 534 -5.57 1.98 8.93
N ILE A 535 -4.51 2.11 8.12
CA ILE A 535 -3.86 0.98 7.46
C ILE A 535 -3.38 -0.05 8.50
N GLY A 536 -2.58 0.38 9.49
CA GLY A 536 -2.03 -0.53 10.49
C GLY A 536 -3.08 -1.18 11.38
N MET A 537 -4.13 -0.44 11.78
CA MET A 537 -5.26 -1.00 12.52
C MET A 537 -5.99 -2.07 11.70
N ALA A 538 -6.25 -1.79 10.42
CA ALA A 538 -6.96 -2.71 9.52
C ALA A 538 -6.16 -3.99 9.27
N MET A 539 -4.83 -3.90 9.11
CA MET A 539 -3.94 -5.06 8.98
C MET A 539 -3.94 -5.99 10.19
N ARG A 540 -4.40 -5.50 11.32
CA ARG A 540 -4.53 -6.27 12.57
C ARG A 540 -5.99 -6.64 12.90
N GLY A 541 -6.89 -6.70 11.91
CA GLY A 541 -8.27 -7.16 12.06
C GLY A 541 -9.24 -6.16 12.67
N LEU A 542 -8.83 -4.94 13.00
CA LEU A 542 -9.74 -3.86 13.38
C LEU A 542 -10.40 -3.26 12.14
N ARG A 543 -11.56 -2.62 12.34
CA ARG A 543 -12.33 -2.00 11.24
C ARG A 543 -12.33 -0.47 11.40
N PRO A 544 -11.33 0.23 10.92
CA PRO A 544 -11.28 1.68 11.01
C PRO A 544 -12.13 2.36 9.92
N ILE A 545 -12.87 3.39 10.31
CA ILE A 545 -13.37 4.47 9.46
C ILE A 545 -12.54 5.70 9.82
N ALA A 546 -11.61 6.07 8.95
CA ALA A 546 -10.74 7.22 9.15
C ALA A 546 -11.23 8.40 8.31
N GLU A 547 -11.31 9.57 8.90
CA GLU A 547 -11.85 10.76 8.24
C GLU A 547 -10.78 11.77 7.85
N ILE A 548 -10.89 12.25 6.62
CA ILE A 548 -10.33 13.52 6.14
C ILE A 548 -11.48 14.49 5.99
N GLN A 549 -11.42 15.65 6.65
CA GLN A 549 -12.56 16.57 6.75
C GLN A 549 -13.15 17.00 5.39
N TYR A 550 -12.29 17.30 4.41
CA TYR A 550 -12.69 17.71 3.06
C TYR A 550 -11.85 17.03 2.01
N LEU A 551 -12.43 16.76 0.85
CA LEU A 551 -11.76 16.10 -0.25
C LEU A 551 -10.51 16.84 -0.74
N ASP A 552 -10.48 18.17 -0.69
CA ASP A 552 -9.31 18.99 -1.00
C ASP A 552 -8.10 18.67 -0.12
N TYR A 553 -8.33 18.24 1.13
CA TYR A 553 -7.25 17.90 2.08
C TYR A 553 -6.74 16.47 1.92
N LEU A 554 -7.38 15.66 1.06
CA LEU A 554 -6.90 14.31 0.74
C LEU A 554 -5.47 14.33 0.21
N LEU A 555 -5.03 15.42 -0.41
CA LEU A 555 -3.65 15.60 -0.90
C LEU A 555 -2.60 15.35 0.20
N TYR A 556 -2.88 15.76 1.45
CA TYR A 556 -1.97 15.55 2.58
C TYR A 556 -1.92 14.10 3.08
N GLY A 557 -2.98 13.32 2.82
CA GLY A 557 -3.07 11.89 3.12
C GLY A 557 -2.90 10.98 1.91
N LEU A 558 -2.60 11.52 0.72
CA LEU A 558 -2.62 10.76 -0.53
C LEU A 558 -1.50 9.72 -0.60
N ALA A 559 -0.27 10.06 -0.18
CA ALA A 559 0.86 9.17 -0.34
C ALA A 559 0.72 7.83 0.44
N PRO A 560 0.32 7.78 1.73
CA PRO A 560 0.07 6.49 2.39
C PRO A 560 -1.08 5.69 1.75
N LEU A 561 -2.05 6.35 1.12
CA LEU A 561 -3.11 5.65 0.40
C LEU A 561 -2.60 5.08 -0.92
N SER A 562 -1.91 5.88 -1.74
CA SER A 562 -1.45 5.49 -3.07
C SER A 562 -0.30 4.47 -3.00
N ASP A 563 0.72 4.76 -2.19
CA ASP A 563 1.95 3.97 -2.17
C ASP A 563 1.84 2.72 -1.29
N ASP A 564 1.13 2.81 -0.17
CA ASP A 564 1.01 1.71 0.78
C ASP A 564 -0.31 0.95 0.62
N LEU A 565 -1.47 1.56 0.88
CA LEU A 565 -2.75 0.87 0.94
C LEU A 565 -3.15 0.27 -0.41
N CYS A 566 -3.13 1.08 -1.47
CA CYS A 566 -3.55 0.66 -2.82
C CYS A 566 -2.67 -0.45 -3.41
N THR A 567 -1.40 -0.52 -3.02
CA THR A 567 -0.48 -1.52 -3.54
C THR A 567 -0.34 -2.75 -2.65
N LEU A 568 -0.84 -2.71 -1.42
CA LEU A 568 -0.58 -3.70 -0.37
C LEU A 568 -0.88 -5.14 -0.82
N ARG A 569 -2.10 -5.40 -1.29
CA ARG A 569 -2.53 -6.73 -1.72
C ARG A 569 -1.71 -7.22 -2.92
N TRP A 570 -1.51 -6.35 -3.90
CA TRP A 570 -0.74 -6.70 -5.11
C TRP A 570 0.73 -6.97 -4.80
N ARG A 571 1.41 -6.07 -4.08
CA ARG A 571 2.85 -6.22 -3.81
C ARG A 571 3.18 -7.34 -2.82
N SER A 572 2.23 -7.75 -1.99
CA SER A 572 2.36 -8.90 -1.09
C SER A 572 1.87 -10.22 -1.71
N ASN A 573 1.59 -10.26 -3.02
CA ASN A 573 1.05 -11.44 -3.67
C ASN A 573 -0.20 -12.01 -2.99
N ASN A 574 -1.15 -11.13 -2.63
CA ASN A 574 -2.41 -11.45 -1.94
C ASN A 574 -2.26 -12.00 -0.50
N GLN A 575 -1.10 -11.86 0.12
CA GLN A 575 -0.85 -12.38 1.48
C GLN A 575 -1.31 -11.40 2.57
N GLN A 576 -1.65 -10.17 2.23
CA GLN A 576 -2.02 -9.14 3.20
C GLN A 576 -3.23 -8.33 2.75
N ALA A 577 -4.07 -7.96 3.69
CA ALA A 577 -5.24 -7.13 3.51
C ALA A 577 -5.28 -6.01 4.57
N ALA A 578 -5.87 -4.88 4.21
CA ALA A 578 -6.12 -3.77 5.12
C ALA A 578 -7.47 -3.11 4.80
N PRO A 579 -8.59 -3.67 5.26
CA PRO A 579 -9.93 -3.19 4.95
C PRO A 579 -10.28 -1.90 5.69
N ALA A 580 -9.52 -0.83 5.45
CA ALA A 580 -9.78 0.51 5.96
C ALA A 580 -10.80 1.23 5.09
N ILE A 581 -11.71 1.96 5.71
CA ILE A 581 -12.66 2.85 5.04
C ILE A 581 -12.21 4.28 5.28
N ILE A 582 -11.93 4.99 4.22
CA ILE A 582 -11.61 6.42 4.27
C ILE A 582 -12.91 7.18 4.00
N ARG A 583 -13.28 8.02 4.95
CA ARG A 583 -14.44 8.88 4.85
C ARG A 583 -13.98 10.29 4.54
N THR A 584 -14.59 10.93 3.55
CA THR A 584 -14.38 12.35 3.27
C THR A 584 -15.65 12.95 2.67
N ARG A 585 -15.69 14.24 2.56
CA ARG A 585 -16.79 14.95 1.94
C ARG A 585 -16.27 15.91 0.88
N GLY A 586 -16.97 15.94 -0.23
CA GLY A 586 -16.61 16.77 -1.36
C GLY A 586 -17.83 17.26 -2.09
N HIS A 587 -17.60 18.03 -3.15
CA HIS A 587 -18.61 18.61 -4.03
C HIS A 587 -19.42 19.78 -3.40
N ARG A 588 -19.51 20.86 -4.13
CA ARG A 588 -20.42 21.97 -3.95
C ARG A 588 -20.49 22.63 -2.57
N LEU A 589 -19.35 22.85 -1.89
CA LEU A 589 -19.23 23.90 -0.90
C LEU A 589 -18.59 25.14 -1.55
N VAL A 590 -18.78 26.29 -0.92
CA VAL A 590 -18.29 27.57 -1.41
C VAL A 590 -16.80 27.76 -1.07
N GLY A 591 -16.02 28.21 -2.04
CA GLY A 591 -14.66 28.70 -1.83
C GLY A 591 -13.55 27.79 -2.33
N VAL A 592 -12.34 28.33 -2.36
CA VAL A 592 -11.16 27.76 -3.03
C VAL A 592 -10.69 26.42 -2.43
N TRP A 593 -10.87 26.21 -1.11
CA TRP A 593 -10.23 25.11 -0.37
C TRP A 593 -11.22 24.02 0.09
N HIS A 594 -12.52 24.18 -0.19
CA HIS A 594 -13.56 23.28 0.33
C HIS A 594 -14.56 22.83 -0.74
N ALA A 595 -14.32 23.18 -1.98
CA ALA A 595 -15.26 22.95 -3.07
C ALA A 595 -14.66 22.12 -4.22
N GLY A 596 -13.45 21.58 -4.04
CA GLY A 596 -12.80 20.78 -5.05
C GLY A 596 -13.42 19.39 -5.21
N SER A 597 -13.29 18.87 -6.41
CA SER A 597 -13.71 17.51 -6.78
C SER A 597 -12.59 16.81 -7.57
N PRO A 598 -11.38 16.59 -6.97
CA PRO A 598 -10.21 16.09 -7.70
C PRO A 598 -10.31 14.58 -7.99
N MET A 599 -11.36 14.15 -8.69
CA MET A 599 -11.63 12.74 -9.01
C MET A 599 -10.61 12.16 -9.97
N GLY A 600 -10.09 12.97 -10.90
CA GLY A 600 -9.03 12.56 -11.81
C GLY A 600 -7.76 12.16 -11.06
N MET A 601 -7.38 12.89 -9.99
CA MET A 601 -6.28 12.54 -9.10
C MET A 601 -6.52 11.20 -8.40
N MET A 602 -7.72 10.99 -7.85
CA MET A 602 -8.08 9.76 -7.16
C MET A 602 -8.07 8.56 -8.11
N LEU A 603 -8.65 8.70 -9.29
CA LEU A 603 -8.68 7.65 -10.32
C LEU A 603 -7.27 7.29 -10.82
N GLY A 604 -6.35 8.25 -10.85
CA GLY A 604 -4.95 8.02 -11.20
C GLY A 604 -4.14 7.34 -10.09
N SER A 605 -4.38 7.70 -8.83
CA SER A 605 -3.52 7.33 -7.70
C SER A 605 -4.06 6.18 -6.85
N LEU A 606 -5.38 5.96 -6.79
CA LEU A 606 -5.99 5.02 -5.83
C LEU A 606 -6.49 3.73 -6.49
N ARG A 607 -5.69 3.12 -7.37
CA ARG A 607 -6.08 1.94 -8.17
C ARG A 607 -6.27 0.64 -7.37
N GLY A 608 -5.92 0.60 -6.11
CA GLY A 608 -6.13 -0.55 -5.22
C GLY A 608 -7.18 -0.30 -4.13
N MET A 609 -8.05 0.69 -4.31
CA MET A 609 -9.17 1.01 -3.43
C MET A 609 -10.46 1.17 -4.23
N TRP A 610 -11.61 0.85 -3.61
CA TRP A 610 -12.90 1.22 -4.17
C TRP A 610 -13.15 2.71 -4.00
N ILE A 611 -13.69 3.37 -5.03
CA ILE A 611 -14.05 4.81 -4.99
C ILE A 611 -15.58 4.91 -5.07
N CYS A 612 -16.19 5.15 -3.92
CA CYS A 612 -17.63 5.28 -3.75
C CYS A 612 -18.04 6.77 -3.76
N VAL A 613 -19.02 7.11 -4.59
CA VAL A 613 -19.48 8.49 -4.81
C VAL A 613 -21.02 8.58 -4.66
N PRO A 614 -21.55 8.37 -3.45
CA PRO A 614 -22.99 8.35 -3.21
C PRO A 614 -23.63 9.70 -3.54
N ARG A 615 -24.82 9.69 -4.15
CA ARG A 615 -25.59 10.90 -4.45
C ARG A 615 -26.27 11.54 -3.23
N ASN A 616 -26.49 10.76 -2.17
CA ASN A 616 -27.12 11.18 -0.92
C ASN A 616 -26.66 10.32 0.25
N MET A 617 -27.13 10.60 1.46
CA MET A 617 -26.68 9.91 2.67
C MET A 617 -27.30 8.52 2.85
N THR A 618 -28.45 8.26 2.27
CA THR A 618 -29.02 6.89 2.21
C THR A 618 -28.13 5.98 1.38
N GLN A 619 -27.68 6.41 0.19
CA GLN A 619 -26.75 5.62 -0.63
C GLN A 619 -25.40 5.44 0.10
N ALA A 620 -24.90 6.48 0.74
CA ALA A 620 -23.69 6.39 1.55
C ALA A 620 -23.82 5.32 2.66
N ALA A 621 -24.93 5.31 3.39
CA ALA A 621 -25.20 4.31 4.44
C ALA A 621 -25.16 2.87 3.88
N GLY A 622 -25.81 2.63 2.74
CA GLY A 622 -25.78 1.32 2.07
C GLY A 622 -24.38 0.92 1.61
N MET A 623 -23.57 1.87 1.12
CA MET A 623 -22.17 1.62 0.75
C MET A 623 -21.32 1.30 1.99
N TYR A 624 -21.48 1.99 3.11
CA TYR A 624 -20.81 1.63 4.37
C TYR A 624 -21.17 0.21 4.81
N ASN A 625 -22.45 -0.18 4.73
CA ASN A 625 -22.86 -1.54 5.07
C ASN A 625 -22.24 -2.60 4.16
N THR A 626 -22.09 -2.31 2.86
CA THR A 626 -21.39 -3.19 1.91
C THR A 626 -19.90 -3.30 2.29
N LEU A 627 -19.21 -2.17 2.47
CA LEU A 627 -17.79 -2.13 2.77
C LEU A 627 -17.44 -2.78 4.10
N LEU A 628 -18.28 -2.62 5.14
CA LEU A 628 -18.07 -3.24 6.45
C LEU A 628 -18.21 -4.77 6.44
N GLN A 629 -18.72 -5.35 5.37
CA GLN A 629 -18.80 -6.80 5.15
C GLN A 629 -17.65 -7.35 4.28
N SER A 630 -16.75 -6.49 3.80
CA SER A 630 -15.69 -6.87 2.88
C SER A 630 -14.27 -6.71 3.44
N ASP A 631 -13.28 -7.27 2.75
CA ASP A 631 -11.86 -7.19 3.08
C ASP A 631 -11.07 -6.23 2.17
N ASP A 632 -11.76 -5.43 1.35
CA ASP A 632 -11.15 -4.41 0.49
C ASP A 632 -11.13 -3.03 1.15
N PRO A 633 -10.09 -2.22 0.88
CA PRO A 633 -10.09 -0.81 1.27
C PRO A 633 -10.98 0.02 0.34
N ALA A 634 -11.53 1.11 0.89
CA ALA A 634 -12.37 2.02 0.12
C ALA A 634 -12.28 3.47 0.59
N ILE A 635 -12.60 4.39 -0.33
CA ILE A 635 -12.91 5.78 0.01
C ILE A 635 -14.37 6.08 -0.33
N VAL A 636 -15.08 6.71 0.59
CA VAL A 636 -16.45 7.18 0.43
C VAL A 636 -16.44 8.70 0.42
N VAL A 637 -16.81 9.30 -0.71
CA VAL A 637 -16.88 10.75 -0.89
C VAL A 637 -18.34 11.19 -0.70
N GLU A 638 -18.70 11.55 0.53
CA GLU A 638 -20.04 12.00 0.88
C GLU A 638 -20.35 13.36 0.25
N VAL A 639 -21.57 13.55 -0.21
CA VAL A 639 -22.04 14.81 -0.80
C VAL A 639 -22.16 15.87 0.28
N LEU A 640 -21.30 16.90 0.26
CA LEU A 640 -21.22 17.91 1.30
C LEU A 640 -22.56 18.66 1.51
N ASN A 641 -23.24 19.04 0.43
CA ASN A 641 -24.55 19.69 0.51
C ASN A 641 -25.71 18.73 0.81
N GLY A 642 -25.44 17.41 0.95
CA GLY A 642 -26.45 16.40 1.24
C GLY A 642 -26.84 16.31 2.72
N TYR A 643 -25.98 16.73 3.64
CA TYR A 643 -26.19 16.52 5.08
C TYR A 643 -27.46 17.19 5.65
N ARG A 644 -27.96 18.26 5.04
CA ARG A 644 -29.17 18.96 5.44
C ARG A 644 -30.35 18.72 4.50
N LEU A 645 -30.18 17.91 3.47
CA LEU A 645 -31.31 17.50 2.63
C LEU A 645 -32.16 16.47 3.35
N LYS A 646 -33.48 16.54 3.06
CA LYS A 646 -34.43 15.62 3.66
C LYS A 646 -34.49 14.32 2.90
N GLU A 647 -34.28 13.20 3.62
CA GLU A 647 -34.33 11.85 3.11
C GLU A 647 -35.29 10.99 3.95
N ARG A 648 -35.89 10.00 3.31
CA ARG A 648 -36.72 9.02 4.01
C ARG A 648 -35.82 7.96 4.61
N LEU A 649 -35.88 7.76 5.94
CA LEU A 649 -35.04 6.81 6.65
C LEU A 649 -35.52 5.36 6.38
N PRO A 650 -34.68 4.46 5.81
CA PRO A 650 -35.01 3.05 5.69
C PRO A 650 -35.15 2.39 7.06
N ILE A 651 -36.17 1.52 7.24
CA ILE A 651 -36.35 0.76 8.49
C ILE A 651 -35.23 -0.26 8.74
N ASN A 652 -34.56 -0.69 7.69
CA ASN A 652 -33.41 -1.62 7.74
C ASN A 652 -32.07 -0.90 7.54
N ILE A 653 -31.92 0.31 8.07
CA ILE A 653 -30.75 1.21 7.86
C ILE A 653 -29.39 0.54 8.10
N GLY A 654 -29.28 -0.38 9.02
CA GLY A 654 -28.01 -1.06 9.36
C GLY A 654 -27.76 -2.35 8.58
N SER A 655 -28.65 -2.75 7.66
CA SER A 655 -28.50 -4.03 6.95
C SER A 655 -28.72 -3.97 5.44
N PHE A 656 -29.34 -2.91 4.91
CA PHE A 656 -29.41 -2.76 3.44
C PHE A 656 -28.03 -2.44 2.87
N THR A 657 -27.80 -2.84 1.61
CA THR A 657 -26.50 -2.71 0.95
C THR A 657 -26.64 -2.05 -0.42
N VAL A 658 -25.66 -1.28 -0.81
CA VAL A 658 -25.53 -0.76 -2.18
C VAL A 658 -24.42 -1.53 -2.88
N PRO A 659 -24.68 -2.24 -4.00
CA PRO A 659 -23.68 -2.99 -4.73
C PRO A 659 -22.68 -2.06 -5.39
N LEU A 660 -21.38 -2.41 -5.31
CA LEU A 660 -20.33 -1.63 -5.96
C LEU A 660 -20.25 -1.95 -7.46
N GLY A 661 -20.03 -0.93 -8.28
CA GLY A 661 -19.91 -1.07 -9.73
C GLY A 661 -21.23 -1.30 -10.47
N VAL A 662 -22.36 -1.09 -9.81
CA VAL A 662 -23.69 -1.23 -10.41
C VAL A 662 -24.35 0.16 -10.45
N PRO A 663 -24.42 0.81 -11.64
CA PRO A 663 -25.14 2.06 -11.81
C PRO A 663 -26.66 1.93 -11.59
N GLU A 664 -27.30 3.02 -11.19
CA GLU A 664 -28.74 3.09 -11.04
C GLU A 664 -29.35 4.01 -12.10
N VAL A 665 -30.40 3.54 -12.79
CA VAL A 665 -31.18 4.36 -13.73
C VAL A 665 -32.25 5.10 -12.92
N LEU A 666 -32.07 6.41 -12.73
CA LEU A 666 -32.96 7.26 -11.94
C LEU A 666 -34.16 7.75 -12.73
N ARG A 667 -33.96 8.00 -14.02
CA ARG A 667 -35.02 8.38 -14.96
C ARG A 667 -34.87 7.59 -16.25
N THR A 668 -35.95 7.09 -16.78
CA THR A 668 -35.97 6.46 -18.08
C THR A 668 -36.19 7.50 -19.17
N GLY A 669 -35.46 7.38 -20.28
CA GLY A 669 -35.57 8.29 -21.42
C GLY A 669 -35.18 7.59 -22.72
N ALA A 670 -35.44 8.21 -23.86
CA ALA A 670 -35.15 7.62 -25.18
C ALA A 670 -34.27 8.51 -26.07
N GLU A 671 -33.97 9.75 -25.65
CA GLU A 671 -33.33 10.73 -26.50
C GLU A 671 -31.85 10.95 -26.19
N VAL A 672 -31.47 11.05 -24.92
CA VAL A 672 -30.07 11.24 -24.51
C VAL A 672 -29.81 10.41 -23.26
N THR A 673 -28.67 9.75 -23.18
CA THR A 673 -28.11 9.15 -21.98
C THR A 673 -27.27 10.20 -21.24
N LEU A 674 -27.64 10.53 -20.00
CA LEU A 674 -26.88 11.44 -19.11
C LEU A 674 -26.27 10.62 -17.99
N ILE A 675 -24.95 10.55 -17.95
CA ILE A 675 -24.18 9.75 -16.98
C ILE A 675 -23.46 10.69 -16.02
N THR A 676 -23.66 10.49 -14.72
CA THR A 676 -23.07 11.33 -13.68
C THR A 676 -22.96 10.60 -12.34
N TYR A 677 -22.55 11.29 -11.29
CA TYR A 677 -22.33 10.77 -9.93
C TYR A 677 -22.42 11.86 -8.86
N GLY A 678 -22.54 11.46 -7.61
CA GLY A 678 -22.42 12.32 -6.44
C GLY A 678 -23.38 13.51 -6.47
N ALA A 679 -22.89 14.71 -6.15
CA ALA A 679 -23.71 15.92 -6.10
C ALA A 679 -24.27 16.34 -7.45
N SER A 680 -23.60 16.02 -8.56
CA SER A 680 -24.02 16.34 -9.92
C SER A 680 -25.30 15.62 -10.33
N VAL A 681 -25.65 14.52 -9.64
CA VAL A 681 -26.91 13.79 -9.87
C VAL A 681 -28.12 14.71 -9.65
N ARG A 682 -28.11 15.54 -8.58
CA ARG A 682 -29.22 16.48 -8.33
C ARG A 682 -29.32 17.55 -9.42
N VAL A 683 -28.20 18.10 -9.85
CA VAL A 683 -28.16 19.08 -10.97
C VAL A 683 -28.71 18.46 -12.25
N ALA A 684 -28.31 17.22 -12.52
CA ALA A 684 -28.80 16.46 -13.66
C ALA A 684 -30.30 16.15 -13.57
N ASP A 685 -30.79 15.81 -12.37
CA ASP A 685 -32.22 15.49 -12.14
C ASP A 685 -33.12 16.73 -12.33
N ASP A 686 -32.68 17.88 -11.80
CA ASP A 686 -33.36 19.17 -12.00
C ASP A 686 -33.36 19.57 -13.50
N ALA A 687 -32.27 19.39 -14.21
CA ALA A 687 -32.19 19.62 -15.66
C ALA A 687 -33.12 18.67 -16.44
N CYS A 688 -33.15 17.40 -16.09
CA CYS A 688 -34.07 16.44 -16.73
C CYS A 688 -35.55 16.82 -16.50
N ALA A 689 -35.88 17.40 -15.33
CA ALA A 689 -37.22 17.88 -15.05
C ALA A 689 -37.63 19.08 -15.93
N LEU A 690 -36.69 20.01 -16.21
CA LEU A 690 -36.93 21.15 -17.13
C LEU A 690 -37.00 20.66 -18.59
N LEU A 691 -36.14 19.77 -19.02
CA LEU A 691 -36.14 19.18 -20.38
C LEU A 691 -37.42 18.41 -20.66
N ALA A 692 -37.96 17.69 -19.67
CA ALA A 692 -39.22 16.97 -19.79
C ALA A 692 -40.41 17.89 -20.06
N GLN A 693 -40.42 19.14 -19.52
CA GLN A 693 -41.41 20.17 -19.81
C GLN A 693 -41.40 20.63 -21.26
N GLN A 694 -40.25 20.42 -21.96
CA GLN A 694 -40.11 20.72 -23.38
C GLN A 694 -40.29 19.46 -24.25
N GLY A 695 -40.69 18.34 -23.65
CA GLY A 695 -40.92 17.08 -24.37
C GLY A 695 -39.66 16.26 -24.63
N ILE A 696 -38.51 16.60 -23.98
CA ILE A 696 -37.22 15.89 -24.14
C ILE A 696 -37.09 14.87 -23.01
N ALA A 697 -36.94 13.59 -23.36
CA ALA A 697 -36.85 12.46 -22.44
C ALA A 697 -35.40 11.98 -22.28
N VAL A 698 -34.73 12.43 -21.22
CA VAL A 698 -33.35 12.04 -20.87
C VAL A 698 -33.34 10.81 -19.97
N GLU A 699 -32.49 9.85 -20.26
CA GLU A 699 -32.18 8.73 -19.36
C GLU A 699 -31.05 9.12 -18.44
N LEU A 700 -31.34 9.29 -17.15
CA LEU A 700 -30.38 9.70 -16.14
C LEU A 700 -29.83 8.50 -15.39
N ILE A 701 -28.49 8.38 -15.39
CA ILE A 701 -27.75 7.29 -14.75
C ILE A 701 -26.82 7.85 -13.67
N ASP A 702 -27.02 7.39 -12.44
CA ASP A 702 -26.07 7.56 -11.34
C ASP A 702 -25.11 6.37 -11.29
N VAL A 703 -23.80 6.60 -11.50
CA VAL A 703 -22.83 5.50 -11.51
C VAL A 703 -22.48 4.97 -10.12
N GLN A 704 -22.77 5.71 -9.06
CA GLN A 704 -22.59 5.33 -7.65
C GLN A 704 -21.15 5.04 -7.23
N THR A 705 -20.35 4.42 -8.11
CA THR A 705 -18.93 4.12 -7.90
C THR A 705 -18.13 4.45 -9.16
N LEU A 706 -16.94 5.02 -8.96
CA LEU A 706 -15.99 5.24 -10.07
C LEU A 706 -14.99 4.08 -10.22
N LEU A 707 -14.64 3.42 -9.10
CA LEU A 707 -13.93 2.15 -9.04
C LEU A 707 -14.70 1.21 -8.09
N PRO A 708 -15.26 0.10 -8.58
CA PRO A 708 -15.37 -0.31 -9.99
C PRO A 708 -16.41 0.53 -10.74
N PHE A 709 -16.31 0.57 -12.08
CA PHE A 709 -17.24 1.32 -12.93
C PHE A 709 -18.07 0.37 -13.78
N ASP A 710 -19.39 0.52 -13.71
CA ASP A 710 -20.40 -0.06 -14.62
C ASP A 710 -20.10 -1.51 -15.07
N LEU A 711 -19.97 -2.42 -14.10
CA LEU A 711 -19.68 -3.83 -14.38
C LEU A 711 -20.75 -4.51 -15.25
N PRO A 712 -22.06 -4.26 -15.05
CA PRO A 712 -23.13 -4.85 -15.88
C PRO A 712 -23.35 -4.12 -17.21
N GLN A 713 -22.59 -3.07 -17.53
CA GLN A 713 -22.69 -2.28 -18.76
C GLN A 713 -24.06 -1.57 -18.96
N ILE A 714 -24.63 -1.07 -17.88
CA ILE A 714 -25.89 -0.31 -17.88
C ILE A 714 -25.78 0.97 -18.73
N CYS A 715 -24.63 1.66 -18.65
CA CYS A 715 -24.36 2.86 -19.45
C CYS A 715 -24.35 2.55 -20.95
N LEU A 716 -23.75 1.45 -21.36
CA LEU A 716 -23.77 0.99 -22.75
C LEU A 716 -25.18 0.59 -23.18
N ALA A 717 -25.94 -0.11 -22.32
CA ALA A 717 -27.32 -0.50 -22.64
C ALA A 717 -28.21 0.73 -22.89
N SER A 718 -28.07 1.76 -22.08
CA SER A 718 -28.73 3.05 -22.26
C SER A 718 -28.30 3.72 -23.59
N LEU A 719 -27.00 3.82 -23.85
CA LEU A 719 -26.47 4.40 -25.09
C LEU A 719 -26.99 3.70 -26.35
N LYS A 720 -27.14 2.37 -26.33
CA LYS A 720 -27.74 1.61 -27.44
C LYS A 720 -29.19 2.02 -27.75
N LYS A 721 -29.91 2.50 -26.73
CA LYS A 721 -31.29 2.97 -26.87
C LYS A 721 -31.38 4.41 -27.35
N THR A 722 -30.54 5.29 -26.81
CA THR A 722 -30.63 6.73 -27.02
C THR A 722 -29.75 7.25 -28.15
N ASN A 723 -28.67 6.56 -28.49
CA ASN A 723 -27.66 6.88 -29.51
C ASN A 723 -26.86 8.19 -29.24
N ARG A 724 -27.11 8.88 -28.13
CA ARG A 724 -26.46 10.12 -27.71
C ARG A 724 -26.08 10.06 -26.23
N VAL A 725 -24.93 10.61 -25.86
CA VAL A 725 -24.41 10.57 -24.47
C VAL A 725 -23.78 11.88 -24.04
N LEU A 726 -24.14 12.30 -22.83
CA LEU A 726 -23.53 13.38 -22.09
C LEU A 726 -22.94 12.80 -20.79
N PHE A 727 -21.64 13.08 -20.53
CA PHE A 727 -20.99 12.79 -19.26
C PHE A 727 -20.86 14.08 -18.46
N LEU A 728 -21.47 14.13 -17.29
CA LEU A 728 -21.46 15.30 -16.41
C LEU A 728 -20.53 15.05 -15.22
N ASP A 729 -19.68 16.03 -14.94
CA ASP A 729 -18.64 15.98 -13.92
C ASP A 729 -18.48 17.32 -13.19
N GLU A 730 -18.06 17.31 -11.95
CA GLU A 730 -17.65 18.49 -11.19
C GLU A 730 -16.13 18.68 -11.12
N ASP A 731 -15.35 17.73 -11.63
CA ASP A 731 -13.90 17.84 -11.79
C ASP A 731 -13.55 18.65 -13.05
N PHE A 732 -12.26 18.88 -13.24
CA PHE A 732 -11.74 19.56 -14.41
C PHE A 732 -11.74 18.65 -15.64
N GLU A 733 -11.44 19.23 -16.79
CA GLU A 733 -11.13 18.50 -18.02
C GLU A 733 -10.09 17.39 -17.74
N GLY A 734 -10.38 16.18 -18.21
CA GLY A 734 -9.53 15.02 -17.95
C GLY A 734 -9.82 14.28 -16.63
N GLY A 735 -10.81 14.72 -15.86
CA GLY A 735 -11.24 14.08 -14.63
C GLY A 735 -12.10 12.83 -14.82
N ALA A 736 -13.11 12.64 -13.96
CA ALA A 736 -13.97 11.46 -14.01
C ALA A 736 -14.80 11.35 -15.29
N SER A 737 -15.17 12.47 -15.91
CA SER A 737 -15.87 12.47 -17.21
C SER A 737 -15.07 11.80 -18.31
N ALA A 738 -13.76 12.09 -18.41
CA ALA A 738 -12.87 11.45 -19.39
C ALA A 738 -12.73 9.94 -19.11
N TYR A 739 -12.65 9.54 -17.84
CA TYR A 739 -12.59 8.14 -17.41
C TYR A 739 -13.88 7.38 -17.79
N MET A 740 -15.05 7.96 -17.51
CA MET A 740 -16.36 7.37 -17.85
C MET A 740 -16.53 7.26 -19.37
N LEU A 741 -16.17 8.31 -20.12
CA LEU A 741 -16.20 8.31 -21.58
C LEU A 741 -15.34 7.19 -22.16
N GLN A 742 -14.09 7.06 -21.71
CA GLN A 742 -13.18 6.00 -22.18
C GLN A 742 -13.76 4.60 -21.89
N HIS A 743 -14.35 4.41 -20.71
CA HIS A 743 -14.97 3.12 -20.38
C HIS A 743 -16.15 2.81 -21.28
N VAL A 744 -17.11 3.71 -21.43
CA VAL A 744 -18.34 3.45 -22.21
C VAL A 744 -18.04 3.35 -23.70
N LEU A 745 -17.26 4.27 -24.24
CA LEU A 745 -17.06 4.35 -25.70
C LEU A 745 -15.98 3.40 -26.21
N GLU A 746 -14.83 3.30 -25.53
CA GLU A 746 -13.73 2.46 -26.00
C GLU A 746 -13.83 1.05 -25.47
N LYS A 747 -13.84 0.87 -24.13
CA LYS A 747 -13.77 -0.46 -23.53
C LYS A 747 -15.04 -1.28 -23.73
N GLN A 748 -16.22 -0.66 -23.60
CA GLN A 748 -17.51 -1.29 -23.83
C GLN A 748 -17.96 -1.22 -25.30
N GLY A 749 -17.25 -0.46 -26.15
CA GLY A 749 -17.49 -0.36 -27.59
C GLY A 749 -18.69 0.52 -27.99
N GLY A 750 -19.01 1.51 -27.18
CA GLY A 750 -20.15 2.42 -27.36
C GLY A 750 -20.08 3.32 -28.61
N TYR A 751 -18.90 3.59 -29.14
CA TYR A 751 -18.70 4.43 -30.34
C TYR A 751 -19.61 4.07 -31.52
N ARG A 752 -19.86 2.78 -31.74
CA ARG A 752 -20.63 2.27 -32.88
C ARG A 752 -22.13 2.60 -32.81
N TYR A 753 -22.60 3.10 -31.69
CA TYR A 753 -24.01 3.41 -31.47
C TYR A 753 -24.30 4.92 -31.49
N LEU A 754 -23.29 5.78 -31.65
CA LEU A 754 -23.45 7.22 -31.64
C LEU A 754 -24.01 7.73 -32.98
N ASP A 755 -24.99 8.63 -32.93
CA ASP A 755 -25.50 9.40 -34.07
C ASP A 755 -25.14 10.91 -33.96
N ALA A 756 -24.57 11.33 -32.82
CA ALA A 756 -23.95 12.64 -32.61
C ALA A 756 -22.62 12.50 -31.85
N PRO A 757 -21.70 13.46 -31.92
CA PRO A 757 -20.47 13.46 -31.13
C PRO A 757 -20.79 13.36 -29.63
N PRO A 758 -20.11 12.47 -28.86
CA PRO A 758 -20.31 12.41 -27.43
C PRO A 758 -19.85 13.70 -26.76
N ARG A 759 -20.51 14.13 -25.69
CA ARG A 759 -20.16 15.35 -24.95
C ARG A 759 -19.75 15.04 -23.53
N THR A 760 -18.79 15.87 -23.05
CA THR A 760 -18.43 15.98 -21.64
C THR A 760 -18.73 17.38 -21.16
N LEU A 761 -19.35 17.52 -19.99
CA LEU A 761 -19.60 18.78 -19.31
C LEU A 761 -18.91 18.72 -17.95
N PHE A 762 -17.98 19.64 -17.70
CA PHE A 762 -17.07 19.63 -16.56
C PHE A 762 -16.82 21.05 -16.02
N ALA A 763 -16.16 21.15 -14.85
CA ALA A 763 -15.82 22.42 -14.22
C ALA A 763 -14.78 23.22 -15.02
N LYS A 764 -14.75 24.53 -14.81
CA LYS A 764 -13.74 25.42 -15.40
C LYS A 764 -12.35 25.06 -14.82
N PRO A 765 -11.23 25.31 -15.58
CA PRO A 765 -9.88 24.88 -15.22
C PRO A 765 -9.24 25.75 -14.10
N HIS A 766 -10.03 26.12 -13.11
CA HIS A 766 -9.61 26.87 -11.92
C HIS A 766 -10.41 26.44 -10.72
N ARG A 767 -9.89 26.67 -9.52
CA ARG A 767 -10.63 26.39 -8.29
C ARG A 767 -11.88 27.26 -8.20
N THR A 768 -12.92 26.73 -7.56
CA THR A 768 -14.21 27.39 -7.43
C THR A 768 -14.06 28.76 -6.77
N GLY A 769 -14.66 29.78 -7.37
CA GLY A 769 -14.72 31.12 -6.78
C GLY A 769 -15.54 31.16 -5.48
N TYR A 770 -15.26 32.15 -4.62
CA TYR A 770 -16.02 32.32 -3.39
C TYR A 770 -17.38 32.95 -3.66
N GLY A 771 -18.39 32.46 -2.95
CA GLY A 771 -19.76 32.92 -3.07
C GLY A 771 -20.56 32.22 -4.18
N GLN A 772 -21.87 32.49 -4.21
CA GLN A 772 -22.79 31.84 -5.14
C GLN A 772 -22.49 32.14 -6.59
N ASP A 773 -22.16 33.40 -6.92
CA ASP A 773 -21.78 33.78 -8.29
C ASP A 773 -20.51 33.06 -8.73
N GLY A 774 -19.51 32.96 -7.84
CA GLY A 774 -18.27 32.24 -8.10
C GLY A 774 -18.50 30.74 -8.34
N ASP A 775 -19.33 30.10 -7.54
CA ASP A 775 -19.72 28.69 -7.72
C ASP A 775 -20.47 28.48 -9.05
N TYR A 776 -21.47 29.31 -9.32
CA TYR A 776 -22.27 29.26 -10.54
C TYR A 776 -21.41 29.30 -11.82
N HIS A 777 -20.42 30.20 -11.87
CA HIS A 777 -19.54 30.33 -13.05
C HIS A 777 -18.39 29.33 -13.08
N SER A 778 -18.15 28.59 -12.00
CA SER A 778 -17.01 27.64 -11.93
C SER A 778 -17.39 26.20 -12.27
N LYS A 779 -18.63 25.80 -11.98
CA LYS A 779 -19.10 24.43 -12.11
C LYS A 779 -20.33 24.32 -13.00
N PRO A 780 -20.60 23.17 -13.62
CA PRO A 780 -21.82 22.94 -14.39
C PRO A 780 -23.08 23.18 -13.54
N GLN A 781 -24.03 23.88 -14.14
CA GLN A 781 -25.34 24.20 -13.55
C GLN A 781 -26.45 23.54 -14.36
N VAL A 782 -27.69 23.69 -13.89
CA VAL A 782 -28.88 23.09 -14.52
C VAL A 782 -29.03 23.56 -15.97
N GLU A 783 -28.81 24.84 -16.22
CA GLU A 783 -28.92 25.45 -17.54
C GLU A 783 -27.86 24.93 -18.50
N ASP A 784 -26.60 24.76 -18.05
CA ASP A 784 -25.52 24.21 -18.86
C ASP A 784 -25.84 22.76 -19.31
N VAL A 785 -26.46 21.97 -18.44
CA VAL A 785 -26.91 20.60 -18.79
C VAL A 785 -28.03 20.62 -19.81
N CYS A 786 -29.01 21.53 -19.65
CA CYS A 786 -30.10 21.68 -20.61
C CYS A 786 -29.57 22.09 -21.99
N GLU A 787 -28.66 23.07 -22.05
CA GLU A 787 -28.03 23.54 -23.30
C GLU A 787 -27.24 22.41 -23.97
N ALA A 788 -26.41 21.66 -23.21
CA ALA A 788 -25.63 20.56 -23.74
C ALA A 788 -26.51 19.44 -24.34
N VAL A 789 -27.63 19.11 -23.68
CA VAL A 789 -28.60 18.11 -24.20
C VAL A 789 -29.27 18.62 -25.45
N TYR A 790 -29.71 19.88 -25.47
CA TYR A 790 -30.34 20.47 -26.65
C TYR A 790 -29.39 20.52 -27.87
N GLU A 791 -28.13 20.86 -27.62
CA GLU A 791 -27.13 20.86 -28.71
C GLU A 791 -26.85 19.46 -29.25
N LEU A 792 -26.81 18.43 -28.43
CA LEU A 792 -26.70 17.02 -28.88
C LEU A 792 -27.86 16.64 -29.79
N LEU A 793 -29.10 17.01 -29.43
CA LEU A 793 -30.29 16.73 -30.22
C LEU A 793 -30.24 17.49 -31.58
N ARG A 794 -29.83 18.75 -31.57
CA ARG A 794 -29.66 19.57 -32.78
C ARG A 794 -28.61 18.96 -33.71
N GLU A 795 -27.48 18.50 -33.21
CA GLU A 795 -26.43 17.84 -33.98
C GLU A 795 -26.91 16.53 -34.60
N ALA A 796 -27.82 15.83 -33.94
CA ALA A 796 -28.48 14.64 -34.45
C ALA A 796 -29.64 14.95 -35.45
N GLY A 797 -29.99 16.23 -35.64
CA GLY A 797 -31.10 16.62 -36.49
C GLY A 797 -32.49 16.39 -35.88
N LEU A 798 -32.60 16.38 -34.55
CA LEU A 798 -33.83 16.11 -33.81
C LEU A 798 -34.44 17.34 -33.13
N ALA A 799 -33.73 18.44 -33.06
CA ALA A 799 -34.17 19.71 -32.43
C ALA A 799 -33.96 20.91 -33.36
#